data_5822b0c847c19fd1a99ea6e739254e88
#
_entry.id   5822b0c847c19fd1a99ea6e739254e88
#
_cell.length_a   1.000
_cell.length_b   1.000
_cell.length_c   1.000
_cell.angle_alpha   90.00
_cell.angle_beta   90.00
_cell.angle_gamma   90.00
#
_symmetry.space_group_name_H-M   'P 1'
#
loop_
_entity.id
_entity.type
_entity.pdbx_description
1 polymer ?
#
loop_
_entity_poly.entity_id
_entity_poly.type
_entity_poly.pdbx_seq_one_letter_code
_entity_poly.pdbx_strand_id
1 'polypeptide(L)'
;MVADRGGTPLERPPGSSGNAVFQIMKDKIIHLLARKDYLPANVPELLRHLRLAPNRQQELQAVLRQLEQAGAVARIKGNRYIQPREADLIPGRIRMNRQGKGFLQPDDTGLKEIAIEQSATGTALHEDRVLVRRDVRAKGLRHGTTEPGTGEVVRILERRRTQIVGTLQKGRQFLYVTPDDPRVPHDILVPEPRDVGRPAHLGDKVVVELREWESRHTNPEGEVIEVLGAPDEEGVDMLSVLRQYDLPLHFPKPVLHEANATGTMVHARDIAGRVDCRRHQVITIDPDDAKDFDDAICLEHVSAAEWRLWVHIADVSHYVKPGTALDTEARKRGNSTYLVDRVIPMLPEALSNELCSLKPNVDRLTKCVEFLIAQDGRVLNAKFYPAVIHSQRRFSYGEVLAILERKPTPDPIEQMLHQAKELTQRIRRLRFKAGSLDLDFPETKIRLDERGRILRIEKTVNDVSHQLIEECMLLANEAVATRLMSQAKPAVYRVHEVPDERRLREYREDVLSQNIPCGNLSHPAEVQRLLHRLNALPIGPALKIGFLKSLMRARYAVEPLGHYGLAKKKYTHFTSPIRRYADLIVHRALFDKTAATNSALKETAEHISVTERNSADAERDSKDLKLFAFLKAQLASGQPERYPALVTDVRNFGFFVDVPGLAMSGLVPLSTVEDDFYVFDVARNNLVGRRTRRVIRLGDKMTVQVAKVDSFKKQVDFRLAVEPKAAGAQRPPQRQGSSRRSTQRRR
;
A
#
# COMPACT_ATOMS: atom_id res chain seq x y z
N MET A 1 66.92 -42.42 0.35
CA MET A 1 66.57 -42.14 -1.03
C MET A 1 65.20 -41.56 -1.04
N VAL A 2 65.19 -40.30 -1.24
CA VAL A 2 64.25 -39.35 -1.81
C VAL A 2 62.83 -39.92 -2.11
N ALA A 3 61.81 -39.37 -1.43
CA ALA A 3 60.43 -39.45 -1.77
C ALA A 3 59.92 -38.01 -2.07
N ASP A 4 59.51 -37.81 -3.30
CA ASP A 4 58.96 -36.61 -3.87
C ASP A 4 57.51 -36.42 -3.41
N ARG A 5 57.19 -35.22 -2.87
CA ARG A 5 55.81 -34.80 -2.54
C ARG A 5 55.37 -33.74 -3.53
N GLY A 6 54.66 -34.16 -4.58
CA GLY A 6 53.93 -33.28 -5.46
C GLY A 6 52.67 -32.77 -4.78
N GLY A 7 52.64 -31.53 -4.33
CA GLY A 7 51.45 -30.82 -3.90
C GLY A 7 50.84 -30.07 -5.08
N THR A 8 49.62 -30.44 -5.47
CA THR A 8 48.78 -29.71 -6.42
C THR A 8 48.31 -28.39 -5.80
N PRO A 9 48.37 -27.26 -6.53
CA PRO A 9 47.81 -25.99 -6.05
C PRO A 9 46.26 -26.01 -6.11
N LEU A 10 45.64 -25.69 -5.01
CA LEU A 10 44.19 -25.40 -4.95
C LEU A 10 43.91 -24.16 -5.79
N GLU A 11 43.22 -24.35 -6.89
CA GLU A 11 42.61 -23.26 -7.71
C GLU A 11 41.56 -22.50 -6.87
N ARG A 12 41.79 -21.22 -6.67
CA ARG A 12 40.76 -20.30 -6.13
C ARG A 12 39.69 -20.06 -7.17
N PRO A 13 38.38 -20.02 -6.79
CA PRO A 13 37.31 -19.74 -7.74
C PRO A 13 37.46 -18.28 -8.27
N PRO A 14 37.29 -18.04 -9.57
CA PRO A 14 37.34 -16.70 -10.13
C PRO A 14 36.01 -15.98 -9.86
N GLY A 15 36.04 -14.82 -9.16
CA GLY A 15 34.87 -13.92 -9.09
C GLY A 15 34.75 -12.98 -7.91
N SER A 16 35.43 -13.18 -6.79
CA SER A 16 35.15 -12.39 -5.56
C SER A 16 36.00 -11.13 -5.35
N SER A 17 37.13 -10.97 -6.00
CA SER A 17 38.02 -9.82 -5.79
C SER A 17 37.68 -8.57 -6.64
N GLY A 18 37.06 -8.72 -7.79
CA GLY A 18 36.72 -7.60 -8.68
C GLY A 18 35.59 -6.71 -8.14
N ASN A 19 34.54 -7.31 -7.58
CA ASN A 19 33.38 -6.57 -7.04
C ASN A 19 33.73 -5.77 -5.78
N ALA A 20 34.56 -6.30 -4.90
CA ALA A 20 34.97 -5.60 -3.68
C ALA A 20 35.84 -4.36 -3.99
N VAL A 21 36.79 -4.47 -4.91
CA VAL A 21 37.64 -3.35 -5.35
C VAL A 21 36.81 -2.26 -6.02
N PHE A 22 35.83 -2.65 -6.84
CA PHE A 22 34.92 -1.75 -7.51
C PHE A 22 34.01 -0.98 -6.54
N GLN A 23 33.47 -1.66 -5.52
CA GLN A 23 32.65 -1.03 -4.49
C GLN A 23 33.45 -0.04 -3.64
N ILE A 24 34.69 -0.39 -3.24
CA ILE A 24 35.59 0.52 -2.52
C ILE A 24 35.87 1.78 -3.33
N MET A 25 36.02 1.67 -4.64
CA MET A 25 36.26 2.83 -5.52
C MET A 25 35.03 3.73 -5.60
N LYS A 26 33.83 3.17 -5.70
CA LYS A 26 32.57 3.93 -5.66
C LYS A 26 32.47 4.76 -4.37
N ASP A 27 32.67 4.13 -3.23
CA ASP A 27 32.57 4.78 -1.92
C ASP A 27 33.59 5.92 -1.80
N LYS A 28 34.83 5.71 -2.25
CA LYS A 28 35.85 6.75 -2.27
C LYS A 28 35.49 7.97 -3.14
N ILE A 29 34.90 7.73 -4.31
CA ILE A 29 34.43 8.81 -5.20
C ILE A 29 33.32 9.59 -4.52
N ILE A 30 32.28 8.93 -4.02
CA ILE A 30 31.14 9.57 -3.36
C ILE A 30 31.61 10.40 -2.15
N HIS A 31 32.50 9.81 -1.34
CA HIS A 31 33.09 10.51 -0.17
C HIS A 31 33.92 11.75 -0.59
N LEU A 32 34.69 11.65 -1.67
CA LEU A 32 35.47 12.79 -2.18
C LEU A 32 34.57 13.93 -2.63
N LEU A 33 33.54 13.61 -3.43
CA LEU A 33 32.59 14.59 -3.93
C LEU A 33 31.72 15.23 -2.82
N ALA A 34 31.58 14.55 -1.68
CA ALA A 34 30.82 15.03 -0.53
C ALA A 34 31.58 16.04 0.37
N ARG A 35 32.87 16.23 0.14
CA ARG A 35 33.68 17.15 0.94
C ARG A 35 33.30 18.59 0.66
N LYS A 36 33.19 19.41 1.68
CA LYS A 36 32.85 20.83 1.57
C LYS A 36 33.90 21.66 0.78
N ASP A 37 35.14 21.21 0.75
CA ASP A 37 36.27 21.81 0.04
C ASP A 37 36.49 21.25 -1.35
N TYR A 38 35.60 20.35 -1.82
CA TYR A 38 35.73 19.75 -3.16
C TYR A 38 35.39 20.77 -4.25
N LEU A 39 36.25 20.85 -5.22
CA LEU A 39 36.01 21.60 -6.47
C LEU A 39 35.76 20.64 -7.62
N PRO A 40 34.81 20.94 -8.54
CA PRO A 40 34.52 20.08 -9.67
C PRO A 40 35.79 19.69 -10.44
N ALA A 41 36.02 18.37 -10.56
CA ALA A 41 37.27 17.83 -11.11
C ALA A 41 37.00 16.89 -12.30
N ASN A 42 37.89 16.89 -13.29
CA ASN A 42 37.88 15.94 -14.41
C ASN A 42 38.58 14.62 -14.03
N VAL A 43 38.55 13.63 -14.94
CA VAL A 43 39.12 12.30 -14.66
C VAL A 43 40.60 12.32 -14.25
N PRO A 44 41.51 13.07 -14.94
CA PRO A 44 42.88 13.19 -14.50
C PRO A 44 43.05 13.85 -13.13
N GLU A 45 42.23 14.84 -12.81
CA GLU A 45 42.22 15.49 -11.51
C GLU A 45 41.70 14.55 -10.39
N LEU A 46 40.64 13.77 -10.68
CA LEU A 46 40.10 12.76 -9.78
C LEU A 46 41.09 11.64 -9.48
N LEU A 47 41.89 11.19 -10.48
CA LEU A 47 42.98 10.23 -10.25
C LEU A 47 43.94 10.73 -9.16
N ARG A 48 44.32 12.01 -9.25
CA ARG A 48 45.23 12.65 -8.28
C ARG A 48 44.59 12.77 -6.90
N HIS A 49 43.35 13.26 -6.83
CA HIS A 49 42.58 13.38 -5.55
C HIS A 49 42.40 12.05 -4.85
N LEU A 50 42.12 10.99 -5.62
CA LEU A 50 41.93 9.62 -5.09
C LEU A 50 43.25 8.89 -4.89
N ARG A 51 44.41 9.49 -5.23
CA ARG A 51 45.74 8.88 -5.17
C ARG A 51 45.80 7.55 -5.92
N LEU A 52 45.18 7.50 -7.10
CA LEU A 52 45.20 6.34 -7.99
C LEU A 52 46.31 6.43 -9.02
N ALA A 53 46.88 5.29 -9.38
CA ALA A 53 47.92 5.25 -10.44
C ALA A 53 47.28 5.55 -11.82
N PRO A 54 48.04 6.19 -12.76
CA PRO A 54 47.53 6.56 -14.08
C PRO A 54 46.95 5.39 -14.88
N ASN A 55 47.45 4.19 -14.73
CA ASN A 55 46.97 2.98 -15.40
C ASN A 55 45.57 2.56 -14.98
N ARG A 56 45.01 3.11 -13.88
CA ARG A 56 43.63 2.88 -13.44
C ARG A 56 42.62 3.87 -14.02
N GLN A 57 42.97 4.68 -14.98
CA GLN A 57 42.10 5.68 -15.60
C GLN A 57 40.84 5.05 -16.23
N GLN A 58 40.99 3.94 -16.94
CA GLN A 58 39.88 3.25 -17.59
C GLN A 58 38.90 2.69 -16.55
N GLU A 59 39.41 2.16 -15.46
CA GLU A 59 38.61 1.62 -14.33
C GLU A 59 37.84 2.77 -13.66
N LEU A 60 38.50 3.90 -13.36
CA LEU A 60 37.84 5.07 -12.80
C LEU A 60 36.75 5.60 -13.73
N GLN A 61 36.99 5.66 -15.05
CA GLN A 61 35.97 6.07 -16.02
C GLN A 61 34.77 5.11 -16.07
N ALA A 62 35.00 3.80 -15.93
CA ALA A 62 33.92 2.81 -15.86
C ALA A 62 33.07 3.01 -14.63
N VAL A 63 33.71 3.23 -13.45
CA VAL A 63 32.99 3.51 -12.19
C VAL A 63 32.23 4.83 -12.27
N LEU A 64 32.82 5.89 -12.78
CA LEU A 64 32.17 7.20 -12.96
C LEU A 64 30.96 7.10 -13.90
N ARG A 65 31.05 6.35 -15.00
CA ARG A 65 29.91 6.09 -15.89
C ARG A 65 28.78 5.38 -15.18
N GLN A 66 29.06 4.37 -14.38
CA GLN A 66 28.03 3.70 -13.57
C GLN A 66 27.41 4.62 -12.51
N LEU A 67 28.23 5.43 -11.83
CA LEU A 67 27.72 6.41 -10.85
C LEU A 67 26.89 7.50 -11.53
N GLU A 68 27.27 7.93 -12.74
CA GLU A 68 26.50 8.89 -13.54
C GLU A 68 25.18 8.26 -14.00
N GLN A 69 25.20 7.01 -14.47
CA GLN A 69 23.99 6.25 -14.82
C GLN A 69 23.07 6.04 -13.64
N ALA A 70 23.63 5.75 -12.47
CA ALA A 70 22.87 5.59 -11.22
C ALA A 70 22.37 6.93 -10.64
N GLY A 71 22.74 8.08 -11.23
CA GLY A 71 22.37 9.40 -10.70
C GLY A 71 23.09 9.80 -9.41
N ALA A 72 24.14 9.07 -9.02
CA ALA A 72 24.93 9.36 -7.82
C ALA A 72 26.00 10.46 -8.06
N VAL A 73 26.34 10.71 -9.33
CA VAL A 73 27.30 11.73 -9.74
C VAL A 73 26.75 12.45 -10.98
N ALA A 74 26.97 13.75 -11.07
CA ALA A 74 26.62 14.57 -12.23
C ALA A 74 27.88 15.01 -12.98
N ARG A 75 27.85 14.95 -14.31
CA ARG A 75 28.89 15.49 -15.18
C ARG A 75 28.44 16.83 -15.74
N ILE A 76 29.25 17.88 -15.51
CA ILE A 76 29.01 19.25 -15.98
C ILE A 76 29.96 19.64 -17.11
N LYS A 77 29.84 20.89 -17.58
CA LYS A 77 30.69 21.44 -18.67
C LYS A 77 32.18 21.23 -18.38
N GLY A 78 32.93 20.79 -19.35
CA GLY A 78 34.37 20.49 -19.23
C GLY A 78 34.68 19.09 -18.68
N ASN A 79 33.72 18.16 -18.77
CA ASN A 79 33.86 16.78 -18.29
C ASN A 79 34.24 16.71 -16.79
N ARG A 80 33.76 17.66 -16.00
CA ARG A 80 33.97 17.73 -14.55
C ARG A 80 32.82 17.07 -13.81
N TYR A 81 33.12 16.41 -12.70
CA TYR A 81 32.17 15.65 -11.92
C TYR A 81 31.86 16.35 -10.60
N ILE A 82 30.60 16.37 -10.20
CA ILE A 82 30.09 16.96 -8.95
C ILE A 82 28.98 16.09 -8.37
N GLN A 83 28.53 16.42 -7.14
CA GLN A 83 27.29 15.86 -6.64
C GLN A 83 26.09 16.39 -7.46
N PRO A 84 25.10 15.54 -7.78
CA PRO A 84 23.93 15.97 -8.56
C PRO A 84 23.24 17.20 -7.95
N ARG A 85 23.13 17.26 -6.61
CA ARG A 85 22.51 18.35 -5.88
C ARG A 85 23.17 19.72 -6.14
N GLU A 86 24.47 19.76 -6.37
CA GLU A 86 25.20 21.01 -6.66
C GLU A 86 24.91 21.54 -8.07
N ALA A 87 24.42 20.66 -8.96
CA ALA A 87 23.94 21.00 -10.30
C ALA A 87 22.41 21.20 -10.35
N ASP A 88 21.73 21.31 -9.19
CA ASP A 88 20.27 21.30 -9.07
C ASP A 88 19.61 20.07 -9.74
N LEU A 89 20.36 18.97 -9.83
CA LEU A 89 19.88 17.68 -10.30
C LEU A 89 19.55 16.80 -9.10
N ILE A 90 18.31 16.33 -9.05
CA ILE A 90 17.80 15.57 -7.92
C ILE A 90 17.34 14.20 -8.41
N PRO A 91 18.00 13.12 -7.99
CA PRO A 91 17.53 11.77 -8.25
C PRO A 91 16.36 11.42 -7.34
N GLY A 92 15.43 10.61 -7.86
CA GLY A 92 14.27 10.15 -7.10
C GLY A 92 13.31 9.34 -7.95
N ARG A 93 12.22 8.88 -7.33
CA ARG A 93 11.13 8.17 -7.99
C ARG A 93 10.01 9.12 -8.38
N ILE A 94 9.56 9.06 -9.65
CA ILE A 94 8.46 9.87 -10.14
C ILE A 94 7.13 9.13 -9.99
N ARG A 95 6.15 9.78 -9.36
CA ARG A 95 4.77 9.30 -9.34
C ARG A 95 3.94 10.12 -10.32
N MET A 96 3.30 9.44 -11.26
CA MET A 96 2.41 10.08 -12.22
C MET A 96 0.97 10.04 -11.70
N ASN A 97 0.21 11.10 -11.93
CA ASN A 97 -1.24 11.07 -11.79
C ASN A 97 -1.90 10.75 -13.16
N ARG A 98 -3.22 10.54 -13.15
CA ARG A 98 -4.00 10.24 -14.38
C ARG A 98 -4.02 11.38 -15.40
N GLN A 99 -3.62 12.58 -15.00
CA GLN A 99 -3.53 13.76 -15.87
C GLN A 99 -2.13 13.95 -16.47
N GLY A 100 -1.21 13.00 -16.22
CA GLY A 100 0.17 13.05 -16.70
C GLY A 100 1.10 13.98 -15.90
N LYS A 101 0.63 14.60 -14.81
CA LYS A 101 1.47 15.39 -13.90
C LYS A 101 2.31 14.46 -13.03
N GLY A 102 3.62 14.73 -12.93
CA GLY A 102 4.55 13.99 -12.11
C GLY A 102 4.80 14.64 -10.74
N PHE A 103 5.17 13.81 -9.78
CA PHE A 103 5.61 14.21 -8.45
C PHE A 103 6.85 13.40 -8.12
N LEU A 104 8.00 14.06 -8.08
CA LEU A 104 9.25 13.42 -7.70
C LEU A 104 9.33 13.28 -6.19
N GLN A 105 9.52 12.07 -5.72
CA GLN A 105 9.95 11.77 -4.37
C GLN A 105 11.49 11.64 -4.40
N PRO A 106 12.24 12.61 -3.86
CA PRO A 106 13.69 12.55 -3.86
C PRO A 106 14.24 11.35 -3.09
N ASP A 107 15.38 10.80 -3.52
CA ASP A 107 16.11 9.78 -2.76
C ASP A 107 16.70 10.37 -1.45
N ASP A 108 16.98 11.67 -1.43
CA ASP A 108 17.38 12.41 -0.23
C ASP A 108 16.14 12.81 0.57
N THR A 109 15.95 12.19 1.73
CA THR A 109 14.82 12.42 2.63
C THR A 109 14.77 13.83 3.23
N GLY A 110 15.88 14.60 3.17
CA GLY A 110 15.91 16.01 3.56
C GLY A 110 15.27 16.96 2.54
N LEU A 111 14.92 16.47 1.35
CA LEU A 111 14.28 17.27 0.30
C LEU A 111 12.78 16.98 0.25
N LYS A 112 11.99 18.02 -0.02
CA LYS A 112 10.54 17.91 -0.21
C LYS A 112 10.20 17.41 -1.62
N GLU A 113 9.01 16.84 -1.77
CA GLU A 113 8.44 16.43 -3.05
C GLU A 113 8.47 17.57 -4.08
N ILE A 114 8.84 17.28 -5.34
CA ILE A 114 8.95 18.25 -6.43
C ILE A 114 7.83 17.97 -7.43
N ALA A 115 7.02 18.98 -7.72
CA ALA A 115 5.99 18.87 -8.74
C ALA A 115 6.59 19.03 -10.15
N ILE A 116 6.16 18.17 -11.09
CA ILE A 116 6.62 18.14 -12.47
C ILE A 116 5.40 18.26 -13.37
N GLU A 117 5.29 19.34 -14.12
CA GLU A 117 4.18 19.52 -15.05
C GLU A 117 4.22 18.45 -16.16
N GLN A 118 3.06 18.09 -16.69
CA GLN A 118 2.96 17.07 -17.76
C GLN A 118 3.94 17.34 -18.91
N SER A 119 4.13 18.61 -19.30
CA SER A 119 5.07 19.00 -20.34
C SER A 119 6.54 18.75 -19.99
N ALA A 120 6.87 18.58 -18.73
CA ALA A 120 8.24 18.45 -18.22
C ALA A 120 8.57 17.01 -17.73
N THR A 121 7.65 16.05 -17.91
CA THR A 121 7.89 14.66 -17.50
C THR A 121 8.75 13.86 -18.49
N GLY A 122 8.99 14.37 -19.69
CA GLY A 122 9.71 13.65 -20.74
C GLY A 122 9.01 12.32 -21.08
N THR A 123 9.80 11.26 -21.20
CA THR A 123 9.31 9.89 -21.43
C THR A 123 9.19 9.07 -20.13
N ALA A 124 9.23 9.71 -18.96
CA ALA A 124 9.13 9.02 -17.68
C ALA A 124 7.75 8.40 -17.49
N LEU A 125 7.73 7.18 -16.97
CA LEU A 125 6.54 6.44 -16.57
C LEU A 125 6.40 6.43 -15.05
N HIS A 126 5.23 6.00 -14.58
CA HIS A 126 4.95 5.91 -13.15
C HIS A 126 5.93 4.97 -12.43
N GLU A 127 6.50 5.41 -11.30
CA GLU A 127 7.50 4.73 -10.46
C GLU A 127 8.89 4.57 -11.13
N ASP A 128 9.16 5.18 -12.27
CA ASP A 128 10.52 5.24 -12.80
C ASP A 128 11.43 6.00 -11.82
N ARG A 129 12.69 5.57 -11.74
CA ARG A 129 13.74 6.35 -11.08
C ARG A 129 14.33 7.33 -12.07
N VAL A 130 14.23 8.61 -11.76
CA VAL A 130 14.57 9.70 -12.69
C VAL A 130 15.53 10.69 -12.08
N LEU A 131 16.22 11.43 -12.92
CA LEU A 131 17.01 12.59 -12.56
C LEU A 131 16.23 13.83 -12.99
N VAL A 132 15.87 14.67 -12.03
CA VAL A 132 15.08 15.89 -12.25
C VAL A 132 15.96 17.11 -12.05
N ARG A 133 15.91 18.05 -12.99
CA ARG A 133 16.46 19.41 -12.81
C ARG A 133 15.41 20.26 -12.10
N ARG A 134 15.76 20.78 -10.92
CA ARG A 134 14.90 21.70 -10.20
C ARG A 134 14.92 23.08 -10.84
N ASP A 135 13.74 23.68 -11.05
CA ASP A 135 13.63 25.06 -11.50
C ASP A 135 13.78 26.03 -10.32
N VAL A 136 14.99 26.54 -10.17
CA VAL A 136 15.35 27.51 -9.10
C VAL A 136 14.85 28.92 -9.44
N ARG A 137 14.63 29.23 -10.72
CA ARG A 137 14.31 30.60 -11.19
C ARG A 137 12.84 30.95 -11.00
N ALA A 138 11.96 29.99 -11.05
CA ALA A 138 10.51 30.21 -11.07
C ALA A 138 9.94 30.82 -9.76
N LYS A 139 10.68 30.78 -8.63
CA LYS A 139 10.20 31.29 -7.32
C LYS A 139 11.26 32.00 -6.47
N GLY A 140 12.35 32.49 -7.05
CA GLY A 140 13.43 33.13 -6.28
C GLY A 140 14.16 32.18 -5.33
N LEU A 141 14.07 30.87 -5.53
CA LEU A 141 14.74 29.87 -4.70
C LEU A 141 16.27 29.95 -4.91
N ARG A 142 17.02 29.89 -3.82
CA ARG A 142 18.48 29.82 -3.88
C ARG A 142 18.94 28.39 -4.21
N HIS A 143 20.11 28.27 -4.87
CA HIS A 143 20.77 26.98 -5.06
C HIS A 143 20.89 26.22 -3.74
N GLY A 144 20.53 24.92 -3.74
CA GLY A 144 20.64 24.07 -2.56
C GLY A 144 19.55 24.23 -1.52
N THR A 145 18.45 24.98 -1.78
CA THR A 145 17.32 25.09 -0.82
C THR A 145 16.51 23.78 -0.74
N THR A 146 15.93 23.50 0.41
CA THR A 146 15.05 22.35 0.66
C THR A 146 13.57 22.63 0.39
N GLU A 147 13.23 23.81 -0.11
CA GLU A 147 11.85 24.20 -0.38
C GLU A 147 11.25 23.46 -1.57
N PRO A 148 9.92 23.18 -1.55
CA PRO A 148 9.26 22.53 -2.68
C PRO A 148 9.35 23.44 -3.92
N GLY A 149 9.71 22.83 -5.05
CA GLY A 149 9.86 23.53 -6.32
C GLY A 149 9.11 22.82 -7.44
N THR A 150 9.23 23.38 -8.63
CA THR A 150 8.91 22.71 -9.89
C THR A 150 10.18 22.16 -10.51
N GLY A 151 10.07 21.15 -11.36
CA GLY A 151 11.23 20.53 -12.01
C GLY A 151 10.90 19.94 -13.36
N GLU A 152 11.95 19.52 -14.05
CA GLU A 152 11.91 18.86 -15.36
C GLU A 152 12.70 17.55 -15.30
N VAL A 153 12.17 16.47 -15.85
CA VAL A 153 12.89 15.19 -15.99
C VAL A 153 13.98 15.34 -17.06
N VAL A 154 15.24 15.22 -16.64
CA VAL A 154 16.41 15.30 -17.54
C VAL A 154 16.78 13.92 -18.05
N ARG A 155 16.61 12.88 -17.24
CA ARG A 155 17.00 11.50 -17.58
C ARG A 155 16.21 10.49 -16.78
N ILE A 156 15.93 9.35 -17.40
CA ILE A 156 15.47 8.14 -16.72
C ILE A 156 16.70 7.36 -16.28
N LEU A 157 16.84 7.13 -14.98
CA LEU A 157 17.96 6.38 -14.40
C LEU A 157 17.67 4.88 -14.41
N GLU A 158 16.41 4.52 -14.14
CA GLU A 158 15.94 3.13 -14.12
C GLU A 158 14.47 3.10 -14.51
N ARG A 159 14.14 2.30 -15.50
CA ARG A 159 12.77 2.03 -15.92
C ARG A 159 12.16 1.02 -14.96
N ARG A 160 11.04 1.37 -14.31
CA ARG A 160 10.38 0.46 -13.37
C ARG A 160 9.67 -0.69 -14.09
N ARG A 161 9.06 -0.39 -15.24
CA ARG A 161 8.30 -1.34 -16.05
C ARG A 161 8.70 -1.22 -17.50
N THR A 162 9.09 -2.33 -18.08
CA THR A 162 9.32 -2.46 -19.52
C THR A 162 8.12 -3.09 -20.20
N GLN A 163 7.28 -3.81 -19.44
CA GLN A 163 6.10 -4.50 -19.94
C GLN A 163 4.83 -3.72 -19.59
N ILE A 164 3.99 -3.50 -20.58
CA ILE A 164 2.73 -2.77 -20.48
C ILE A 164 1.59 -3.66 -20.96
N VAL A 165 0.55 -3.77 -20.16
CA VAL A 165 -0.69 -4.42 -20.55
C VAL A 165 -1.62 -3.41 -21.22
N GLY A 166 -2.28 -3.83 -22.29
CA GLY A 166 -3.23 -2.98 -22.98
C GLY A 166 -4.10 -3.73 -23.97
N THR A 167 -4.89 -3.00 -24.74
CA THR A 167 -5.82 -3.53 -25.73
C THR A 167 -5.29 -3.28 -27.13
N LEU A 168 -5.16 -4.36 -27.92
CA LEU A 168 -4.71 -4.31 -29.30
C LEU A 168 -5.74 -3.61 -30.19
N GLN A 169 -5.34 -2.58 -30.91
CA GLN A 169 -6.17 -1.78 -31.79
C GLN A 169 -5.56 -1.64 -33.18
N LYS A 170 -6.36 -1.23 -34.15
CA LYS A 170 -5.90 -0.98 -35.52
C LYS A 170 -6.21 0.44 -35.95
N GLY A 171 -5.20 1.18 -36.33
CA GLY A 171 -5.30 2.44 -37.05
C GLY A 171 -5.43 2.23 -38.57
N ARG A 172 -5.34 3.29 -39.34
CA ARG A 172 -5.45 3.18 -40.80
C ARG A 172 -4.33 2.37 -41.45
N GLN A 173 -3.12 2.48 -40.91
CA GLN A 173 -1.89 1.86 -41.52
C GLN A 173 -1.02 1.10 -40.52
N PHE A 174 -1.36 1.10 -39.22
CA PHE A 174 -0.55 0.50 -38.18
C PHE A 174 -1.41 -0.13 -37.11
N LEU A 175 -0.82 -1.06 -36.36
CA LEU A 175 -1.37 -1.60 -35.12
C LEU A 175 -0.81 -0.80 -33.95
N TYR A 176 -1.61 -0.65 -32.93
CA TYR A 176 -1.20 -0.02 -31.69
C TYR A 176 -1.91 -0.67 -30.50
N VAL A 177 -1.30 -0.51 -29.34
CA VAL A 177 -1.87 -0.99 -28.08
C VAL A 177 -2.18 0.22 -27.21
N THR A 178 -3.44 0.30 -26.77
CA THR A 178 -3.85 1.31 -25.80
C THR A 178 -3.65 0.75 -24.39
N PRO A 179 -2.76 1.35 -23.56
CA PRO A 179 -2.46 0.87 -22.23
C PRO A 179 -3.67 0.84 -21.28
N ASP A 180 -3.76 -0.17 -20.44
CA ASP A 180 -4.80 -0.27 -19.39
C ASP A 180 -4.54 0.66 -18.19
N ASP A 181 -3.29 1.07 -18.00
CA ASP A 181 -2.91 2.02 -16.98
C ASP A 181 -3.11 3.46 -17.49
N PRO A 182 -4.14 4.22 -16.98
CA PRO A 182 -4.42 5.57 -17.43
C PRO A 182 -3.30 6.57 -17.14
N ARG A 183 -2.25 6.17 -16.42
CA ARG A 183 -1.04 6.96 -16.17
C ARG A 183 -0.04 6.87 -17.32
N VAL A 184 -0.26 5.96 -18.27
CA VAL A 184 0.48 5.86 -19.52
C VAL A 184 -0.38 6.48 -20.64
N PRO A 185 -0.19 7.78 -20.96
CA PRO A 185 -1.13 8.52 -21.82
C PRO A 185 -0.91 8.30 -23.32
N HIS A 186 0.08 7.53 -23.71
CA HIS A 186 0.45 7.29 -25.11
C HIS A 186 0.09 5.89 -25.56
N ASP A 187 -0.52 5.78 -26.73
CA ASP A 187 -0.66 4.50 -27.40
C ASP A 187 0.71 3.99 -27.85
N ILE A 188 0.91 2.67 -27.79
CA ILE A 188 2.17 2.02 -28.12
C ILE A 188 2.06 1.43 -29.52
N LEU A 189 2.91 1.88 -30.45
CA LEU A 189 2.96 1.33 -31.80
C LEU A 189 3.59 -0.07 -31.78
N VAL A 190 2.92 -1.04 -32.41
CA VAL A 190 3.40 -2.42 -32.44
C VAL A 190 3.38 -2.99 -33.86
N PRO A 191 4.35 -3.84 -34.23
CA PRO A 191 4.28 -4.63 -35.45
C PRO A 191 3.18 -5.70 -35.33
N GLU A 192 2.90 -6.41 -36.41
CA GLU A 192 1.99 -7.55 -36.37
C GLU A 192 2.51 -8.63 -35.42
N PRO A 193 1.72 -9.06 -34.42
CA PRO A 193 2.16 -10.04 -33.44
C PRO A 193 2.53 -11.37 -34.09
N ARG A 194 3.70 -11.93 -33.76
CA ARG A 194 4.19 -13.24 -34.26
C ARG A 194 4.71 -14.05 -33.08
N ASP A 195 4.50 -15.36 -33.13
CA ASP A 195 5.04 -16.34 -32.15
C ASP A 195 4.67 -16.05 -30.66
N VAL A 196 3.49 -15.49 -30.42
CA VAL A 196 3.01 -15.07 -29.09
C VAL A 196 2.14 -16.10 -28.39
N GLY A 197 2.25 -17.37 -28.78
CA GLY A 197 1.59 -18.53 -28.16
C GLY A 197 0.12 -18.76 -28.57
N ARG A 198 -0.63 -17.69 -28.90
CA ARG A 198 -1.99 -17.76 -29.46
C ARG A 198 -2.20 -16.66 -30.50
N PRO A 199 -3.15 -16.85 -31.46
CA PRO A 199 -3.47 -15.79 -32.43
C PRO A 199 -3.95 -14.53 -31.72
N ALA A 200 -3.49 -13.36 -32.21
CA ALA A 200 -3.93 -12.07 -31.71
C ALA A 200 -5.09 -11.52 -32.57
N HIS A 201 -6.18 -11.13 -31.92
CA HIS A 201 -7.31 -10.48 -32.58
C HIS A 201 -7.42 -9.02 -32.12
N LEU A 202 -8.02 -8.18 -32.96
CA LEU A 202 -8.31 -6.80 -32.57
C LEU A 202 -9.29 -6.77 -31.39
N GLY A 203 -8.94 -6.01 -30.39
CA GLY A 203 -9.69 -5.95 -29.13
C GLY A 203 -9.15 -6.83 -28.02
N ASP A 204 -8.23 -7.77 -28.32
CA ASP A 204 -7.61 -8.63 -27.31
C ASP A 204 -6.74 -7.83 -26.34
N LYS A 205 -6.68 -8.33 -25.11
CA LYS A 205 -5.69 -7.92 -24.12
C LYS A 205 -4.35 -8.54 -24.46
N VAL A 206 -3.31 -7.72 -24.46
CA VAL A 206 -1.95 -8.13 -24.81
C VAL A 206 -0.93 -7.54 -23.85
N VAL A 207 0.22 -8.17 -23.74
CA VAL A 207 1.40 -7.64 -23.03
C VAL A 207 2.40 -7.17 -24.08
N VAL A 208 2.86 -5.93 -23.96
CA VAL A 208 3.83 -5.32 -24.85
C VAL A 208 5.13 -5.06 -24.10
N GLU A 209 6.26 -5.53 -24.63
CA GLU A 209 7.59 -5.12 -24.21
C GLU A 209 7.94 -3.80 -24.88
N LEU A 210 8.17 -2.74 -24.09
CA LEU A 210 8.54 -1.42 -24.61
C LEU A 210 9.96 -1.43 -25.15
N ARG A 211 10.13 -0.86 -26.34
CA ARG A 211 11.44 -0.50 -26.88
C ARG A 211 11.95 0.81 -26.26
N GLU A 212 13.20 1.15 -26.55
CA GLU A 212 13.77 2.41 -26.08
C GLU A 212 12.94 3.59 -26.62
N TRP A 213 12.51 4.46 -25.73
CA TRP A 213 11.63 5.61 -26.04
C TRP A 213 12.33 6.91 -25.65
N GLU A 214 12.82 7.64 -26.66
CA GLU A 214 13.67 8.80 -26.48
C GLU A 214 12.91 10.13 -26.43
N SER A 215 11.76 10.25 -27.11
CA SER A 215 11.05 11.50 -27.28
C SER A 215 9.56 11.38 -26.96
N ARG A 216 9.07 12.25 -26.07
CA ARG A 216 7.63 12.37 -25.78
C ARG A 216 6.76 12.86 -26.95
N HIS A 217 7.38 13.41 -28.00
CA HIS A 217 6.66 13.91 -29.18
C HIS A 217 6.34 12.78 -30.18
N THR A 218 6.88 11.61 -29.98
CA THR A 218 6.57 10.39 -30.73
C THR A 218 5.92 9.38 -29.80
N ASN A 219 4.99 8.58 -30.33
CA ASN A 219 4.44 7.47 -29.58
C ASN A 219 5.56 6.44 -29.30
N PRO A 220 5.55 5.79 -28.13
CA PRO A 220 6.45 4.69 -27.86
C PRO A 220 6.22 3.53 -28.83
N GLU A 221 7.27 2.79 -29.11
CA GLU A 221 7.22 1.54 -29.86
C GLU A 221 7.42 0.35 -28.94
N GLY A 222 6.84 -0.78 -29.30
CA GLY A 222 6.97 -2.02 -28.53
C GLY A 222 6.72 -3.25 -29.36
N GLU A 223 6.84 -4.41 -28.73
CA GLU A 223 6.60 -5.70 -29.31
C GLU A 223 5.61 -6.49 -28.45
N VAL A 224 4.56 -7.04 -29.06
CA VAL A 224 3.63 -7.90 -28.33
C VAL A 224 4.35 -9.20 -28.00
N ILE A 225 4.47 -9.51 -26.71
CA ILE A 225 5.16 -10.71 -26.20
C ILE A 225 4.20 -11.77 -25.69
N GLU A 226 2.95 -11.41 -25.38
CA GLU A 226 1.92 -12.34 -24.87
C GLU A 226 0.53 -11.83 -25.28
N VAL A 227 -0.34 -12.73 -25.72
CA VAL A 227 -1.78 -12.45 -25.93
C VAL A 227 -2.55 -13.08 -24.78
N LEU A 228 -3.24 -12.26 -24.00
CA LEU A 228 -4.02 -12.71 -22.84
C LEU A 228 -5.41 -13.22 -23.24
N GLY A 229 -6.03 -12.59 -24.26
CA GLY A 229 -7.32 -12.96 -24.81
C GLY A 229 -8.33 -11.83 -24.87
N ALA A 230 -9.58 -12.15 -25.20
CA ALA A 230 -10.66 -11.19 -25.26
C ALA A 230 -10.98 -10.63 -23.86
N PRO A 231 -11.33 -9.32 -23.72
CA PRO A 231 -11.57 -8.70 -22.42
C PRO A 231 -12.72 -9.33 -21.60
N ASP A 232 -13.64 -10.01 -22.27
CA ASP A 232 -14.80 -10.72 -21.69
C ASP A 232 -14.56 -12.23 -21.51
N GLU A 233 -13.42 -12.73 -21.95
CA GLU A 233 -12.99 -14.13 -21.72
C GLU A 233 -12.68 -14.33 -20.23
N GLU A 234 -13.14 -15.45 -19.67
CA GLU A 234 -13.01 -15.76 -18.25
C GLU A 234 -11.53 -15.79 -17.82
N GLY A 235 -11.20 -15.01 -16.78
CA GLY A 235 -9.86 -14.94 -16.19
C GLY A 235 -8.91 -13.95 -16.85
N VAL A 236 -9.19 -13.44 -18.06
CA VAL A 236 -8.34 -12.45 -18.75
C VAL A 236 -8.21 -11.15 -17.96
N ASP A 237 -9.27 -10.74 -17.27
CA ASP A 237 -9.27 -9.57 -16.38
C ASP A 237 -8.19 -9.71 -15.28
N MET A 238 -8.15 -10.86 -14.60
CA MET A 238 -7.17 -11.11 -13.54
C MET A 238 -5.76 -11.34 -14.09
N LEU A 239 -5.62 -12.01 -15.24
CA LEU A 239 -4.32 -12.13 -15.92
C LEU A 239 -3.76 -10.76 -16.28
N SER A 240 -4.60 -9.84 -16.73
CA SER A 240 -4.21 -8.45 -17.02
C SER A 240 -3.64 -7.76 -15.78
N VAL A 241 -4.28 -7.90 -14.60
CA VAL A 241 -3.76 -7.38 -13.33
C VAL A 241 -2.42 -8.02 -12.98
N LEU A 242 -2.32 -9.34 -13.06
CA LEU A 242 -1.09 -10.06 -12.73
C LEU A 242 0.11 -9.58 -13.58
N ARG A 243 -0.10 -9.41 -14.88
CA ARG A 243 0.93 -8.92 -15.80
C ARG A 243 1.22 -7.43 -15.59
N GLN A 244 0.19 -6.61 -15.39
CA GLN A 244 0.35 -5.17 -15.16
C GLN A 244 1.19 -4.88 -13.92
N TYR A 245 1.09 -5.71 -12.88
CA TYR A 245 1.80 -5.54 -11.62
C TYR A 245 3.01 -6.46 -11.46
N ASP A 246 3.37 -7.22 -12.51
CA ASP A 246 4.49 -8.19 -12.50
C ASP A 246 4.42 -9.14 -11.30
N LEU A 247 3.21 -9.66 -11.03
CA LEU A 247 2.98 -10.58 -9.93
C LEU A 247 3.28 -12.02 -10.36
N PRO A 248 4.23 -12.71 -9.73
CA PRO A 248 4.63 -14.04 -10.13
C PRO A 248 3.61 -15.10 -9.67
N LEU A 249 3.01 -15.82 -10.60
CA LEU A 249 2.03 -16.90 -10.33
C LEU A 249 2.68 -18.15 -9.75
N HIS A 250 3.90 -18.45 -10.15
CA HIS A 250 4.58 -19.68 -9.81
C HIS A 250 5.86 -19.43 -9.04
N PHE A 251 6.24 -20.39 -8.22
CA PHE A 251 7.56 -20.40 -7.58
C PHE A 251 8.58 -21.10 -8.47
N PRO A 252 9.82 -20.62 -8.52
CA PRO A 252 10.93 -21.32 -9.20
C PRO A 252 11.15 -22.71 -8.62
N LYS A 253 11.57 -23.66 -9.47
CA LYS A 253 11.85 -25.05 -9.03
C LYS A 253 12.79 -25.17 -7.82
N PRO A 254 13.91 -24.40 -7.73
CA PRO A 254 14.78 -24.47 -6.55
C PRO A 254 14.06 -24.07 -5.25
N VAL A 255 13.14 -23.08 -5.30
CA VAL A 255 12.37 -22.64 -4.15
C VAL A 255 11.39 -23.73 -3.68
N LEU A 256 10.69 -24.38 -4.61
CA LEU A 256 9.80 -25.49 -4.29
C LEU A 256 10.58 -26.69 -3.73
N HIS A 257 11.75 -27.00 -4.29
CA HIS A 257 12.61 -28.07 -3.78
C HIS A 257 13.06 -27.80 -2.35
N GLU A 258 13.51 -26.58 -2.04
CA GLU A 258 13.91 -26.15 -0.70
C GLU A 258 12.75 -26.22 0.28
N ALA A 259 11.56 -25.72 -0.12
CA ALA A 259 10.36 -25.77 0.71
C ALA A 259 9.95 -27.21 1.05
N ASN A 260 9.97 -28.11 0.07
CA ASN A 260 9.62 -29.52 0.30
C ASN A 260 10.67 -30.25 1.18
N ALA A 261 11.93 -29.84 1.12
CA ALA A 261 13.00 -30.42 1.93
C ALA A 261 12.87 -30.07 3.43
N THR A 262 12.10 -29.04 3.82
CA THR A 262 11.86 -28.68 5.23
C THR A 262 10.98 -29.70 5.96
N GLY A 263 10.25 -30.56 5.22
CA GLY A 263 9.31 -31.53 5.78
C GLY A 263 7.95 -30.92 6.13
N THR A 264 7.11 -31.71 6.82
CA THR A 264 5.73 -31.36 7.15
C THR A 264 5.46 -31.24 8.65
N MET A 265 6.44 -31.58 9.48
CA MET A 265 6.30 -31.58 10.95
C MET A 265 7.52 -30.99 11.65
N VAL A 266 7.31 -30.56 12.89
CA VAL A 266 8.37 -30.09 13.78
C VAL A 266 9.08 -31.31 14.37
N HIS A 267 10.41 -31.35 14.29
CA HIS A 267 11.22 -32.44 14.84
C HIS A 267 11.77 -32.08 16.22
N ALA A 268 12.15 -33.10 17.02
CA ALA A 268 12.72 -32.90 18.34
C ALA A 268 13.98 -32.00 18.35
N ARG A 269 14.79 -32.04 17.27
CA ARG A 269 15.95 -31.15 17.08
C ARG A 269 15.58 -29.68 16.96
N ASP A 270 14.40 -29.39 16.41
CA ASP A 270 13.93 -28.02 16.18
C ASP A 270 13.33 -27.38 17.46
N ILE A 271 12.97 -28.26 18.43
CA ILE A 271 12.45 -27.89 19.76
C ILE A 271 13.61 -27.60 20.72
N ALA A 272 14.77 -28.22 20.54
CA ALA A 272 15.89 -28.07 21.41
C ALA A 272 16.28 -26.60 21.65
N GLY A 273 16.41 -26.19 22.93
CA GLY A 273 16.74 -24.80 23.31
C GLY A 273 15.60 -23.79 23.24
N ARG A 274 14.35 -24.22 22.95
CA ARG A 274 13.17 -23.39 23.00
C ARG A 274 12.44 -23.54 24.33
N VAL A 275 11.68 -22.50 24.69
CA VAL A 275 10.77 -22.58 25.85
C VAL A 275 9.57 -23.42 25.45
N ASP A 276 9.23 -24.41 26.28
CA ASP A 276 8.07 -25.28 26.06
C ASP A 276 6.79 -24.64 26.60
N CYS A 277 5.97 -24.12 25.69
CA CYS A 277 4.69 -23.50 25.97
C CYS A 277 3.48 -24.37 25.52
N ARG A 278 3.69 -25.66 25.22
CA ARG A 278 2.64 -26.57 24.71
C ARG A 278 1.51 -26.81 25.70
N ARG A 279 1.72 -26.55 27.00
CA ARG A 279 0.69 -26.69 28.03
C ARG A 279 -0.13 -25.42 28.25
N HIS A 280 0.25 -24.29 27.66
CA HIS A 280 -0.50 -23.06 27.76
C HIS A 280 -1.81 -23.16 26.95
N GLN A 281 -2.82 -22.42 27.36
CA GLN A 281 -4.08 -22.29 26.60
C GLN A 281 -3.90 -21.35 25.42
N VAL A 282 -3.13 -21.78 24.42
CA VAL A 282 -2.85 -20.98 23.23
C VAL A 282 -3.96 -21.15 22.21
N ILE A 283 -4.43 -20.02 21.63
CA ILE A 283 -5.45 -19.99 20.59
C ILE A 283 -5.04 -19.07 19.46
N THR A 284 -5.60 -19.30 18.26
CA THR A 284 -5.54 -18.36 17.14
C THR A 284 -6.92 -17.79 16.82
N ILE A 285 -6.99 -16.55 16.32
CA ILE A 285 -8.23 -15.86 15.91
C ILE A 285 -7.97 -15.21 14.56
N ASP A 286 -8.62 -15.73 13.51
CA ASP A 286 -8.33 -15.39 12.12
C ASP A 286 -9.60 -15.24 11.28
N PRO A 287 -9.56 -14.69 10.06
CA PRO A 287 -10.67 -14.74 9.12
C PRO A 287 -11.09 -16.18 8.79
N ASP A 288 -12.37 -16.39 8.42
CA ASP A 288 -12.91 -17.72 8.13
C ASP A 288 -12.14 -18.47 7.04
N ASP A 289 -11.68 -17.74 6.03
CA ASP A 289 -10.99 -18.24 4.83
C ASP A 289 -9.45 -18.23 4.94
N ALA A 290 -8.88 -17.80 6.06
CA ALA A 290 -7.43 -17.82 6.30
C ALA A 290 -6.91 -19.26 6.47
N LYS A 291 -5.68 -19.50 5.99
CA LYS A 291 -4.94 -20.75 6.13
C LYS A 291 -3.54 -20.53 6.74
N ASP A 292 -3.05 -19.32 6.73
CA ASP A 292 -1.73 -18.85 7.15
C ASP A 292 -1.82 -18.12 8.50
N PHE A 293 -1.98 -18.91 9.57
CA PHE A 293 -2.10 -18.36 10.93
C PHE A 293 -0.75 -17.90 11.44
N ASP A 294 -0.51 -16.59 11.38
CA ASP A 294 0.76 -15.96 11.77
C ASP A 294 0.91 -15.82 13.28
N ASP A 295 -0.19 -15.60 14.02
CA ASP A 295 -0.18 -15.22 15.43
C ASP A 295 -1.13 -16.04 16.30
N ALA A 296 -0.73 -16.23 17.55
CA ALA A 296 -1.52 -16.88 18.57
C ALA A 296 -1.31 -16.19 19.92
N ILE A 297 -2.32 -16.24 20.78
CA ILE A 297 -2.30 -15.60 22.10
C ILE A 297 -2.61 -16.58 23.23
N CYS A 298 -2.09 -16.26 24.42
CA CYS A 298 -2.47 -16.85 25.69
C CYS A 298 -2.46 -15.77 26.75
N LEU A 299 -3.43 -15.79 27.67
CA LEU A 299 -3.56 -14.82 28.76
C LEU A 299 -3.82 -15.53 30.08
N GLU A 300 -3.12 -15.10 31.14
CA GLU A 300 -3.31 -15.57 32.51
C GLU A 300 -3.34 -14.40 33.50
N HIS A 301 -4.15 -14.53 34.53
CA HIS A 301 -4.06 -13.69 35.73
C HIS A 301 -2.90 -14.16 36.60
N VAL A 302 -1.92 -13.29 36.85
CA VAL A 302 -0.83 -13.57 37.79
C VAL A 302 -1.24 -13.22 39.21
N SER A 303 -1.96 -12.11 39.36
CA SER A 303 -2.51 -11.61 40.62
C SER A 303 -3.70 -10.69 40.34
N ALA A 304 -4.38 -10.23 41.38
CA ALA A 304 -5.44 -9.20 41.21
C ALA A 304 -4.95 -7.91 40.55
N ALA A 305 -3.64 -7.67 40.55
CA ALA A 305 -3.01 -6.45 40.02
C ALA A 305 -2.30 -6.62 38.66
N GLU A 306 -2.09 -7.86 38.22
CA GLU A 306 -1.20 -8.13 37.09
C GLU A 306 -1.69 -9.25 36.19
N TRP A 307 -1.49 -9.06 34.90
CA TRP A 307 -1.74 -10.00 33.82
C TRP A 307 -0.45 -10.46 33.19
N ARG A 308 -0.42 -11.70 32.71
CA ARG A 308 0.63 -12.21 31.82
C ARG A 308 0.02 -12.56 30.48
N LEU A 309 0.49 -11.87 29.43
CA LEU A 309 0.07 -12.06 28.06
C LEU A 309 1.24 -12.62 27.25
N TRP A 310 1.02 -13.73 26.58
CA TRP A 310 1.94 -14.26 25.59
C TRP A 310 1.41 -13.99 24.19
N VAL A 311 2.25 -13.40 23.34
CA VAL A 311 2.02 -13.22 21.92
C VAL A 311 3.04 -14.10 21.18
N HIS A 312 2.54 -15.16 20.57
CA HIS A 312 3.34 -16.13 19.82
C HIS A 312 3.21 -15.83 18.33
N ILE A 313 4.32 -15.67 17.63
CA ILE A 313 4.36 -15.41 16.19
C ILE A 313 5.11 -16.57 15.51
N ALA A 314 4.59 -17.06 14.40
CA ALA A 314 5.16 -18.13 13.60
C ALA A 314 6.67 -17.91 13.34
N ASP A 315 7.54 -18.88 13.68
CA ASP A 315 8.99 -18.75 13.50
C ASP A 315 9.40 -19.10 12.07
N VAL A 316 8.98 -18.29 11.10
CA VAL A 316 9.36 -18.43 9.69
C VAL A 316 10.87 -18.36 9.51
N SER A 317 11.57 -17.60 10.35
CA SER A 317 13.02 -17.44 10.30
C SER A 317 13.80 -18.74 10.59
N HIS A 318 13.15 -19.71 11.23
CA HIS A 318 13.71 -21.04 11.42
C HIS A 318 13.86 -21.80 10.10
N TYR A 319 12.90 -21.68 9.21
CA TYR A 319 12.82 -22.40 7.94
C TYR A 319 13.45 -21.61 6.78
N VAL A 320 13.21 -20.32 6.71
CA VAL A 320 13.72 -19.45 5.64
C VAL A 320 15.02 -18.80 6.11
N LYS A 321 16.15 -19.38 5.69
CA LYS A 321 17.49 -18.90 6.09
C LYS A 321 18.00 -17.82 5.13
N PRO A 322 18.78 -16.82 5.62
CA PRO A 322 19.34 -15.78 4.77
C PRO A 322 20.15 -16.34 3.59
N GLY A 323 19.91 -15.82 2.38
CA GLY A 323 20.64 -16.15 1.18
C GLY A 323 20.26 -17.46 0.49
N THR A 324 19.25 -18.18 0.99
CA THR A 324 18.71 -19.38 0.34
C THR A 324 17.79 -19.03 -0.82
N ALA A 325 17.36 -20.01 -1.61
CA ALA A 325 16.41 -19.80 -2.69
C ALA A 325 15.06 -19.28 -2.17
N LEU A 326 14.57 -19.83 -1.05
CA LEU A 326 13.37 -19.35 -0.36
C LEU A 326 13.50 -17.89 0.07
N ASP A 327 14.61 -17.50 0.68
CA ASP A 327 14.84 -16.13 1.13
C ASP A 327 14.93 -15.14 -0.02
N THR A 328 15.64 -15.51 -1.08
CA THR A 328 15.78 -14.69 -2.29
C THR A 328 14.42 -14.43 -2.95
N GLU A 329 13.59 -15.45 -3.08
CA GLU A 329 12.25 -15.32 -3.66
C GLU A 329 11.30 -14.56 -2.72
N ALA A 330 11.34 -14.83 -1.42
CA ALA A 330 10.54 -14.09 -0.43
C ALA A 330 10.91 -12.60 -0.42
N ARG A 331 12.20 -12.24 -0.50
CA ARG A 331 12.65 -10.86 -0.65
C ARG A 331 12.16 -10.23 -1.95
N LYS A 332 12.25 -10.96 -3.07
CA LYS A 332 11.78 -10.48 -4.38
C LYS A 332 10.29 -10.15 -4.35
N ARG A 333 9.46 -11.02 -3.77
CA ARG A 333 8.01 -10.80 -3.61
C ARG A 333 7.71 -9.70 -2.59
N GLY A 334 8.49 -9.61 -1.52
CA GLY A 334 8.38 -8.63 -0.42
C GLY A 334 7.18 -8.87 0.51
N ASN A 335 6.05 -9.28 -0.03
CA ASN A 335 4.84 -9.62 0.72
C ASN A 335 3.89 -10.51 -0.12
N SER A 336 2.94 -11.15 0.55
CA SER A 336 1.79 -11.77 -0.12
C SER A 336 0.84 -10.71 -0.67
N THR A 337 0.24 -10.95 -1.84
CA THR A 337 -0.71 -10.06 -2.50
C THR A 337 -2.09 -10.70 -2.53
N TYR A 338 -3.11 -10.01 -2.00
CA TYR A 338 -4.48 -10.50 -1.85
C TYR A 338 -5.36 -9.91 -2.94
N LEU A 339 -5.49 -10.60 -4.07
CA LEU A 339 -6.43 -10.20 -5.13
C LEU A 339 -7.85 -10.61 -4.74
N VAL A 340 -8.82 -10.10 -5.47
CA VAL A 340 -10.25 -10.35 -5.18
C VAL A 340 -10.65 -11.83 -5.31
N ASP A 341 -9.94 -12.59 -6.14
CA ASP A 341 -10.24 -14.01 -6.46
C ASP A 341 -9.18 -15.00 -5.94
N ARG A 342 -7.97 -14.52 -5.62
CA ARG A 342 -6.85 -15.37 -5.20
C ARG A 342 -5.80 -14.64 -4.38
N VAL A 343 -4.96 -15.42 -3.71
CA VAL A 343 -3.76 -14.93 -3.02
C VAL A 343 -2.52 -15.32 -3.82
N ILE A 344 -1.61 -14.36 -4.02
CA ILE A 344 -0.26 -14.62 -4.51
C ILE A 344 0.65 -14.64 -3.28
N PRO A 345 1.04 -15.81 -2.76
CA PRO A 345 1.72 -15.91 -1.48
C PRO A 345 3.20 -15.53 -1.59
N MET A 346 3.76 -14.99 -0.51
CA MET A 346 5.19 -14.70 -0.38
C MET A 346 6.04 -15.98 -0.29
N LEU A 347 5.51 -17.00 0.37
CA LEU A 347 6.16 -18.30 0.58
C LEU A 347 5.31 -19.42 -0.04
N PRO A 348 5.93 -20.55 -0.49
CA PRO A 348 5.19 -21.73 -0.93
C PRO A 348 4.19 -22.24 0.10
N GLU A 349 3.05 -22.75 -0.33
CA GLU A 349 1.95 -23.20 0.54
C GLU A 349 2.39 -24.29 1.55
N ALA A 350 3.35 -25.12 1.20
CA ALA A 350 3.94 -26.11 2.11
C ALA A 350 4.53 -25.45 3.38
N LEU A 351 4.96 -24.19 3.30
CA LEU A 351 5.40 -23.39 4.45
C LEU A 351 4.28 -22.51 4.97
N SER A 352 3.69 -21.65 4.11
CA SER A 352 2.73 -20.64 4.55
C SER A 352 1.46 -21.23 5.15
N ASN A 353 0.90 -22.25 4.52
CA ASN A 353 -0.38 -22.84 4.94
C ASN A 353 -0.20 -24.09 5.82
N GLU A 354 1.01 -24.68 5.85
CA GLU A 354 1.26 -25.92 6.58
C GLU A 354 2.24 -25.74 7.73
N LEU A 355 3.55 -25.78 7.48
CA LEU A 355 4.56 -25.91 8.51
C LEU A 355 4.71 -24.68 9.40
N CYS A 356 4.58 -23.46 8.84
CA CYS A 356 4.65 -22.22 9.59
C CYS A 356 3.31 -21.84 10.24
N SER A 357 2.18 -22.19 9.61
CA SER A 357 0.84 -21.84 10.11
C SER A 357 0.58 -22.44 11.51
N LEU A 358 0.16 -21.62 12.46
CA LEU A 358 -0.08 -22.02 13.86
C LEU A 358 -1.39 -22.79 14.00
N LYS A 359 -1.53 -23.87 13.22
CA LYS A 359 -2.71 -24.74 13.21
C LYS A 359 -2.99 -25.35 14.58
N PRO A 360 -4.26 -25.59 14.93
CA PRO A 360 -4.61 -26.26 16.20
C PRO A 360 -4.19 -27.74 16.20
N ASN A 361 -3.94 -28.26 17.39
CA ASN A 361 -3.63 -29.68 17.69
C ASN A 361 -2.36 -30.22 17.04
N VAL A 362 -1.39 -29.34 16.76
CA VAL A 362 -0.05 -29.71 16.27
C VAL A 362 1.02 -28.80 16.89
N ASP A 363 2.21 -29.36 17.08
CA ASP A 363 3.34 -28.57 17.57
C ASP A 363 3.83 -27.59 16.51
N ARG A 364 4.04 -26.31 16.92
CA ARG A 364 4.54 -25.24 16.06
C ARG A 364 5.62 -24.44 16.73
N LEU A 365 6.60 -24.01 15.92
CA LEU A 365 7.69 -23.17 16.39
C LEU A 365 7.28 -21.71 16.34
N THR A 366 7.55 -20.97 17.41
CA THR A 366 7.21 -19.56 17.50
C THR A 366 8.35 -18.70 18.03
N LYS A 367 8.26 -17.40 17.76
CA LYS A 367 8.95 -16.33 18.49
C LYS A 367 7.92 -15.69 19.41
N CYS A 368 8.22 -15.71 20.70
CA CYS A 368 7.29 -15.25 21.74
C CYS A 368 7.70 -13.89 22.28
N VAL A 369 6.71 -13.03 22.51
CA VAL A 369 6.80 -11.87 23.39
C VAL A 369 5.89 -12.11 24.57
N GLU A 370 6.49 -12.29 25.77
CA GLU A 370 5.79 -12.45 27.04
C GLU A 370 5.72 -11.11 27.75
N PHE A 371 4.54 -10.64 28.03
CA PHE A 371 4.29 -9.38 28.73
C PHE A 371 3.84 -9.61 30.17
N LEU A 372 4.36 -8.80 31.09
CA LEU A 372 3.74 -8.54 32.39
C LEU A 372 3.04 -7.19 32.30
N ILE A 373 1.72 -7.15 32.55
CA ILE A 373 0.87 -5.98 32.32
C ILE A 373 0.12 -5.68 33.61
N ALA A 374 0.14 -4.42 34.04
CA ALA A 374 -0.61 -3.96 35.19
C ALA A 374 -2.12 -3.96 34.92
N GLN A 375 -2.93 -3.97 35.98
CA GLN A 375 -4.39 -3.97 35.89
C GLN A 375 -4.96 -2.81 35.05
N ASP A 376 -4.28 -1.69 34.97
CA ASP A 376 -4.67 -0.52 34.15
C ASP A 376 -4.29 -0.64 32.67
N GLY A 377 -3.61 -1.69 32.28
CA GLY A 377 -3.16 -1.94 30.90
C GLY A 377 -1.75 -1.47 30.57
N ARG A 378 -1.00 -0.91 31.54
CA ARG A 378 0.42 -0.51 31.31
C ARG A 378 1.34 -1.73 31.29
N VAL A 379 2.20 -1.82 30.31
CA VAL A 379 3.24 -2.85 30.23
C VAL A 379 4.32 -2.58 31.29
N LEU A 380 4.52 -3.53 32.19
CA LEU A 380 5.54 -3.49 33.23
C LEU A 380 6.87 -4.11 32.76
N ASN A 381 6.80 -5.19 32.03
CA ASN A 381 7.98 -5.90 31.48
C ASN A 381 7.62 -6.66 30.21
N ALA A 382 8.65 -6.92 29.36
CA ALA A 382 8.53 -7.76 28.18
C ALA A 382 9.76 -8.66 28.04
N LYS A 383 9.54 -9.97 27.82
CA LYS A 383 10.59 -10.96 27.53
C LYS A 383 10.42 -11.47 26.12
N PHE A 384 11.54 -11.85 25.47
CA PHE A 384 11.61 -12.30 24.09
C PHE A 384 12.39 -13.61 24.01
N TYR A 385 11.77 -14.65 23.49
CA TYR A 385 12.41 -15.97 23.37
C TYR A 385 11.76 -16.81 22.27
N PRO A 386 12.53 -17.75 21.67
CA PRO A 386 11.94 -18.77 20.81
C PRO A 386 11.19 -19.80 21.68
N ALA A 387 10.01 -20.23 21.21
CA ALA A 387 9.15 -21.18 21.92
C ALA A 387 8.64 -22.29 21.00
N VAL A 388 8.06 -23.31 21.59
CA VAL A 388 7.21 -24.31 20.94
C VAL A 388 5.82 -24.26 21.59
N ILE A 389 4.78 -24.23 20.77
CA ILE A 389 3.39 -24.21 21.22
C ILE A 389 2.62 -25.40 20.65
N HIS A 390 1.48 -25.67 21.25
CA HIS A 390 0.45 -26.58 20.76
C HIS A 390 -0.88 -25.83 20.89
N SER A 391 -1.33 -25.17 19.77
CA SER A 391 -2.56 -24.39 19.78
C SER A 391 -3.75 -25.32 20.04
N GLN A 392 -4.60 -24.96 21.02
CA GLN A 392 -5.72 -25.80 21.43
C GLN A 392 -6.93 -25.59 20.52
N ARG A 393 -7.13 -24.37 20.01
CA ARG A 393 -8.29 -24.04 19.19
C ARG A 393 -8.00 -22.87 18.24
N ARG A 394 -8.52 -22.98 17.05
CA ARG A 394 -8.64 -21.88 16.08
C ARG A 394 -10.06 -21.33 16.14
N PHE A 395 -10.18 -20.01 16.20
CA PHE A 395 -11.45 -19.29 16.11
C PHE A 395 -11.49 -18.40 14.88
N SER A 396 -12.68 -18.19 14.36
CA SER A 396 -12.95 -17.07 13.47
C SER A 396 -13.33 -15.82 14.28
N TYR A 397 -13.16 -14.63 13.68
CA TYR A 397 -13.60 -13.37 14.31
C TYR A 397 -15.09 -13.39 14.66
N GLY A 398 -15.94 -13.98 13.79
CA GLY A 398 -17.37 -14.12 14.03
C GLY A 398 -17.69 -15.00 15.24
N GLU A 399 -17.00 -16.14 15.42
CA GLU A 399 -17.16 -17.01 16.59
C GLU A 399 -16.76 -16.28 17.88
N VAL A 400 -15.61 -15.56 17.85
CA VAL A 400 -15.18 -14.78 19.03
C VAL A 400 -16.17 -13.68 19.35
N LEU A 401 -16.69 -12.95 18.36
CA LEU A 401 -17.70 -11.92 18.57
C LEU A 401 -18.93 -12.50 19.26
N ALA A 402 -19.47 -13.63 18.77
CA ALA A 402 -20.62 -14.30 19.37
C ALA A 402 -20.36 -14.76 20.82
N ILE A 403 -19.13 -15.20 21.14
CA ILE A 403 -18.73 -15.52 22.52
C ILE A 403 -18.71 -14.26 23.39
N LEU A 404 -18.11 -13.17 22.88
CA LEU A 404 -17.96 -11.93 23.65
C LEU A 404 -19.26 -11.14 23.87
N GLU A 405 -20.31 -11.43 23.10
CA GLU A 405 -21.65 -10.83 23.23
C GLU A 405 -22.52 -11.55 24.27
N ARG A 406 -22.19 -12.78 24.64
CA ARG A 406 -22.89 -13.55 25.68
C ARG A 406 -22.12 -13.59 27.00
N LYS A 407 -22.77 -14.06 28.06
CA LYS A 407 -22.07 -14.29 29.32
C LYS A 407 -21.06 -15.43 29.21
N PRO A 408 -19.90 -15.33 29.89
CA PRO A 408 -18.88 -16.37 29.84
C PRO A 408 -19.46 -17.71 30.39
N THR A 409 -19.09 -18.80 29.74
CA THR A 409 -19.38 -20.17 30.16
C THR A 409 -18.29 -20.68 31.11
N PRO A 410 -18.42 -21.89 31.69
CA PRO A 410 -17.35 -22.54 32.45
C PRO A 410 -16.12 -22.93 31.60
N ASP A 411 -16.19 -22.85 30.25
CA ASP A 411 -15.05 -23.13 29.37
C ASP A 411 -13.88 -22.18 29.65
N PRO A 412 -12.71 -22.69 30.06
CA PRO A 412 -11.55 -21.85 30.38
C PRO A 412 -11.09 -20.95 29.23
N ILE A 413 -11.22 -21.41 27.97
CA ILE A 413 -10.82 -20.63 26.79
C ILE A 413 -11.78 -19.46 26.59
N GLU A 414 -13.11 -19.67 26.76
CA GLU A 414 -14.07 -18.58 26.65
C GLU A 414 -13.90 -17.56 27.79
N GLN A 415 -13.57 -18.00 29.00
CA GLN A 415 -13.23 -17.10 30.10
C GLN A 415 -12.00 -16.28 29.80
N MET A 416 -10.95 -16.89 29.21
CA MET A 416 -9.76 -16.20 28.77
C MET A 416 -10.07 -15.15 27.67
N LEU A 417 -10.98 -15.43 26.74
CA LEU A 417 -11.40 -14.47 25.72
C LEU A 417 -12.11 -13.24 26.33
N HIS A 418 -12.99 -13.43 27.32
CA HIS A 418 -13.61 -12.31 28.02
C HIS A 418 -12.59 -11.47 28.79
N GLN A 419 -11.64 -12.11 29.45
CA GLN A 419 -10.54 -11.44 30.14
C GLN A 419 -9.64 -10.68 29.17
N ALA A 420 -9.30 -11.28 28.02
CA ALA A 420 -8.51 -10.64 26.96
C ALA A 420 -9.24 -9.40 26.41
N LYS A 421 -10.57 -9.46 26.20
CA LYS A 421 -11.38 -8.29 25.82
C LYS A 421 -11.22 -7.16 26.85
N GLU A 422 -11.34 -7.48 28.14
CA GLU A 422 -11.25 -6.47 29.21
C GLU A 422 -9.87 -5.80 29.23
N LEU A 423 -8.80 -6.60 29.18
CA LEU A 423 -7.42 -6.11 29.15
C LEU A 423 -7.16 -5.25 27.90
N THR A 424 -7.50 -5.74 26.72
CA THR A 424 -7.23 -5.04 25.45
C THR A 424 -8.02 -3.75 25.33
N GLN A 425 -9.23 -3.66 25.87
CA GLN A 425 -9.98 -2.41 25.96
C GLN A 425 -9.29 -1.38 26.87
N ARG A 426 -8.61 -1.80 27.95
CA ARG A 426 -7.82 -0.89 28.80
C ARG A 426 -6.59 -0.39 28.05
N ILE A 427 -5.87 -1.30 27.37
CA ILE A 427 -4.72 -0.95 26.54
C ILE A 427 -5.11 0.03 25.42
N ARG A 428 -6.23 -0.23 24.72
CA ARG A 428 -6.77 0.64 23.67
C ARG A 428 -7.10 2.03 24.21
N ARG A 429 -7.71 2.14 25.38
CA ARG A 429 -7.96 3.44 26.03
C ARG A 429 -6.67 4.21 26.31
N LEU A 430 -5.62 3.55 26.80
CA LEU A 430 -4.31 4.18 27.02
C LEU A 430 -3.70 4.65 25.70
N ARG A 431 -3.80 3.86 24.63
CA ARG A 431 -3.30 4.22 23.30
C ARG A 431 -3.99 5.46 22.75
N PHE A 432 -5.31 5.54 22.84
CA PHE A 432 -6.04 6.75 22.41
C PHE A 432 -5.71 7.96 23.30
N LYS A 433 -5.56 7.78 24.61
CA LYS A 433 -5.13 8.85 25.50
C LYS A 433 -3.72 9.36 25.15
N ALA A 434 -2.87 8.50 24.62
CA ALA A 434 -1.51 8.88 24.15
C ALA A 434 -1.50 9.62 22.79
N GLY A 435 -2.64 9.74 22.10
CA GLY A 435 -2.74 10.49 20.84
C GLY A 435 -2.97 9.66 19.58
N SER A 436 -3.20 8.36 19.69
CA SER A 436 -3.53 7.53 18.52
C SER A 436 -4.77 8.05 17.81
N LEU A 437 -4.76 8.03 16.47
CA LEU A 437 -5.87 8.52 15.66
C LEU A 437 -6.91 7.43 15.46
N ASP A 438 -8.19 7.80 15.59
CA ASP A 438 -9.32 6.95 15.26
C ASP A 438 -9.70 7.15 13.79
N LEU A 439 -9.06 6.37 12.93
CA LEU A 439 -9.24 6.41 11.47
C LEU A 439 -9.85 5.09 10.97
N ASP A 440 -10.78 4.56 11.75
CA ASP A 440 -11.48 3.33 11.39
C ASP A 440 -12.49 3.60 10.27
N PHE A 441 -12.29 2.95 9.13
CA PHE A 441 -13.19 2.96 7.98
C PHE A 441 -13.66 1.53 7.71
N PRO A 442 -14.97 1.33 7.48
CA PRO A 442 -15.45 0.01 7.13
C PRO A 442 -14.79 -0.48 5.84
N GLU A 443 -14.20 -1.64 5.89
CA GLU A 443 -13.68 -2.31 4.70
C GLU A 443 -14.82 -3.04 3.98
N THR A 444 -14.64 -3.24 2.69
CA THR A 444 -15.60 -3.96 1.86
C THR A 444 -14.97 -5.22 1.30
N LYS A 445 -15.60 -6.36 1.57
CA LYS A 445 -15.21 -7.67 1.03
C LYS A 445 -16.16 -8.06 -0.11
N ILE A 446 -15.59 -8.34 -1.26
CA ILE A 446 -16.32 -8.81 -2.44
C ILE A 446 -16.32 -10.34 -2.42
N ARG A 447 -17.49 -10.95 -2.48
CA ARG A 447 -17.66 -12.40 -2.64
C ARG A 447 -17.99 -12.71 -4.09
N LEU A 448 -17.26 -13.62 -4.67
CA LEU A 448 -17.45 -14.06 -6.05
C LEU A 448 -18.20 -15.40 -6.11
N ASP A 449 -18.92 -15.63 -7.22
CA ASP A 449 -19.46 -16.93 -7.58
C ASP A 449 -18.37 -17.80 -8.23
N GLU A 450 -18.69 -19.05 -8.58
CA GLU A 450 -17.77 -20.01 -9.21
C GLU A 450 -17.26 -19.53 -10.59
N ARG A 451 -17.96 -18.59 -11.23
CA ARG A 451 -17.57 -17.97 -12.50
C ARG A 451 -16.80 -16.65 -12.32
N GLY A 452 -16.39 -16.33 -11.10
CA GLY A 452 -15.65 -15.11 -10.77
C GLY A 452 -16.46 -13.83 -10.90
N ARG A 453 -17.81 -13.86 -10.89
CA ARG A 453 -18.70 -12.70 -10.89
C ARG A 453 -19.07 -12.33 -9.47
N ILE A 454 -19.38 -11.06 -9.23
CA ILE A 454 -19.80 -10.59 -7.89
C ILE A 454 -21.11 -11.24 -7.50
N LEU A 455 -21.07 -12.04 -6.44
CA LEU A 455 -22.23 -12.62 -5.78
C LEU A 455 -22.84 -11.63 -4.78
N ARG A 456 -22.00 -11.02 -3.95
CA ARG A 456 -22.39 -10.02 -2.94
C ARG A 456 -21.20 -9.18 -2.48
N ILE A 457 -21.51 -8.00 -1.95
CA ILE A 457 -20.55 -7.06 -1.38
C ILE A 457 -20.89 -6.91 0.11
N GLU A 458 -19.95 -7.32 0.97
CA GLU A 458 -20.10 -7.34 2.42
C GLU A 458 -19.27 -6.21 3.05
N LYS A 459 -19.81 -5.56 4.08
CA LYS A 459 -19.02 -4.64 4.91
C LYS A 459 -18.38 -5.40 6.05
N THR A 460 -17.08 -5.28 6.19
CA THR A 460 -16.33 -5.77 7.35
C THR A 460 -16.19 -4.64 8.35
N VAL A 461 -16.65 -4.84 9.55
CA VAL A 461 -16.56 -3.86 10.64
C VAL A 461 -15.43 -4.30 11.57
N ASN A 462 -14.59 -3.35 11.97
CA ASN A 462 -13.56 -3.59 12.99
C ASN A 462 -14.21 -3.63 14.38
N ASP A 463 -14.84 -4.76 14.70
CA ASP A 463 -15.53 -5.00 15.97
C ASP A 463 -14.58 -5.39 17.12
N VAL A 464 -15.13 -5.70 18.27
CA VAL A 464 -14.37 -6.00 19.48
C VAL A 464 -13.47 -7.24 19.34
N SER A 465 -13.82 -8.21 18.48
CA SER A 465 -13.00 -9.40 18.24
C SER A 465 -11.73 -9.06 17.45
N HIS A 466 -11.85 -8.20 16.44
CA HIS A 466 -10.72 -7.68 15.68
C HIS A 466 -9.82 -6.78 16.55
N GLN A 467 -10.42 -5.88 17.33
CA GLN A 467 -9.71 -4.97 18.22
C GLN A 467 -8.90 -5.71 19.28
N LEU A 468 -9.38 -6.86 19.76
CA LEU A 468 -8.67 -7.70 20.73
C LEU A 468 -7.30 -8.13 20.18
N ILE A 469 -7.27 -8.69 18.97
CA ILE A 469 -6.02 -9.13 18.32
C ILE A 469 -5.18 -7.94 17.92
N GLU A 470 -5.78 -6.88 17.36
CA GLU A 470 -5.07 -5.65 16.98
C GLU A 470 -4.22 -5.12 18.13
N GLU A 471 -4.79 -4.96 19.34
CA GLU A 471 -4.06 -4.40 20.47
C GLU A 471 -2.92 -5.32 20.94
N CYS A 472 -3.09 -6.65 20.90
CA CYS A 472 -2.01 -7.60 21.20
C CYS A 472 -0.86 -7.48 20.20
N MET A 473 -1.18 -7.37 18.90
CA MET A 473 -0.18 -7.23 17.82
C MET A 473 0.53 -5.88 17.88
N LEU A 474 -0.19 -4.79 18.17
CA LEU A 474 0.40 -3.46 18.34
C LEU A 474 1.38 -3.41 19.52
N LEU A 475 1.05 -4.08 20.64
CA LEU A 475 1.97 -4.21 21.78
C LEU A 475 3.24 -4.96 21.40
N ALA A 476 3.13 -6.11 20.72
CA ALA A 476 4.27 -6.90 20.30
C ALA A 476 5.19 -6.11 19.36
N ASN A 477 4.62 -5.45 18.36
CA ASN A 477 5.36 -4.63 17.40
C ASN A 477 6.13 -3.47 18.08
N GLU A 478 5.51 -2.78 19.03
CA GLU A 478 6.16 -1.69 19.80
C GLU A 478 7.25 -2.21 20.73
N ALA A 479 7.01 -3.32 21.44
CA ALA A 479 7.98 -3.92 22.35
C ALA A 479 9.24 -4.38 21.60
N VAL A 480 9.06 -5.02 20.43
CA VAL A 480 10.17 -5.48 19.58
C VAL A 480 10.97 -4.28 19.06
N ALA A 481 10.31 -3.24 18.55
CA ALA A 481 10.98 -2.01 18.13
C ALA A 481 11.78 -1.38 19.27
N THR A 482 11.22 -1.33 20.48
CA THR A 482 11.89 -0.80 21.68
C THR A 482 13.13 -1.64 22.03
N ARG A 483 13.03 -2.97 21.96
CA ARG A 483 14.14 -3.89 22.23
C ARG A 483 15.28 -3.72 21.24
N LEU A 484 14.98 -3.68 19.94
CA LEU A 484 15.98 -3.49 18.89
C LEU A 484 16.73 -2.16 19.04
N MET A 485 16.00 -1.08 19.29
CA MET A 485 16.60 0.23 19.52
C MET A 485 17.47 0.27 20.79
N SER A 486 17.04 -0.37 21.89
CA SER A 486 17.84 -0.45 23.12
C SER A 486 19.13 -1.22 22.96
N GLN A 487 19.19 -2.15 22.00
CA GLN A 487 20.37 -2.94 21.67
C GLN A 487 21.23 -2.30 20.57
N ALA A 488 20.83 -1.15 20.01
CA ALA A 488 21.45 -0.50 18.85
C ALA A 488 21.63 -1.44 17.65
N LYS A 489 20.75 -2.44 17.50
CA LYS A 489 20.78 -3.40 16.39
C LYS A 489 20.25 -2.78 15.11
N PRO A 490 20.93 -2.96 13.98
CA PRO A 490 20.38 -2.64 12.67
C PRO A 490 19.06 -3.37 12.43
N ALA A 491 18.01 -2.63 12.08
CA ALA A 491 16.68 -3.20 11.86
C ALA A 491 15.87 -2.35 10.87
N VAL A 492 14.75 -2.89 10.44
CA VAL A 492 13.75 -2.19 9.63
C VAL A 492 12.59 -1.78 10.53
N TYR A 493 12.17 -0.52 10.42
CA TYR A 493 11.07 0.05 11.17
C TYR A 493 9.89 0.37 10.25
N ARG A 494 8.67 0.32 10.78
CA ARG A 494 7.47 0.80 10.12
C ARG A 494 7.26 2.26 10.50
N VAL A 495 7.47 3.16 9.57
CA VAL A 495 7.41 4.60 9.83
C VAL A 495 6.21 5.23 9.13
N HIS A 496 5.56 6.13 9.84
CA HIS A 496 4.50 6.99 9.32
C HIS A 496 4.81 8.41 9.77
N GLU A 497 5.38 9.19 8.87
CA GLU A 497 5.88 10.52 9.17
C GLU A 497 4.73 11.49 9.49
N VAL A 498 5.07 12.57 10.17
CA VAL A 498 4.13 13.65 10.43
C VAL A 498 3.66 14.25 9.11
N PRO A 499 2.36 14.55 8.95
CA PRO A 499 1.84 15.15 7.74
C PRO A 499 2.50 16.49 7.40
N ASP A 500 2.56 16.81 6.11
CA ASP A 500 3.06 18.11 5.65
C ASP A 500 2.17 19.24 6.16
N GLU A 501 2.78 20.26 6.77
CA GLU A 501 2.07 21.40 7.38
C GLU A 501 1.18 22.16 6.40
N ARG A 502 1.57 22.22 5.11
CA ARG A 502 0.77 22.89 4.09
C ARG A 502 -0.52 22.09 3.82
N ARG A 503 -0.41 20.76 3.69
CA ARG A 503 -1.59 19.89 3.50
C ARG A 503 -2.54 19.96 4.70
N LEU A 504 -1.99 20.02 5.92
CA LEU A 504 -2.80 20.18 7.12
C LEU A 504 -3.49 21.55 7.17
N ARG A 505 -2.83 22.63 6.71
CA ARG A 505 -3.44 23.96 6.62
C ARG A 505 -4.56 24.00 5.58
N GLU A 506 -4.31 23.47 4.37
CA GLU A 506 -5.32 23.36 3.32
C GLU A 506 -6.54 22.59 3.82
N TYR A 507 -6.33 21.43 4.45
CA TYR A 507 -7.43 20.64 5.03
C TYR A 507 -8.15 21.39 6.16
N ARG A 508 -7.42 22.11 7.01
CA ARG A 508 -8.02 22.94 8.07
C ARG A 508 -8.92 24.03 7.50
N GLU A 509 -8.53 24.68 6.42
CA GLU A 509 -9.34 25.68 5.71
C GLU A 509 -10.63 25.04 5.16
N ASP A 510 -10.54 23.84 4.59
CA ASP A 510 -11.72 23.09 4.15
C ASP A 510 -12.70 22.80 5.31
N VAL A 511 -12.18 22.39 6.48
CA VAL A 511 -13.01 22.15 7.68
C VAL A 511 -13.67 23.43 8.18
N LEU A 512 -12.92 24.54 8.24
CA LEU A 512 -13.43 25.85 8.68
C LEU A 512 -14.48 26.41 7.73
N SER A 513 -14.36 26.18 6.42
CA SER A 513 -15.34 26.57 5.41
C SER A 513 -16.72 25.92 5.63
N GLN A 514 -16.76 24.80 6.35
CA GLN A 514 -17.98 24.09 6.75
C GLN A 514 -18.53 24.57 8.12
N ASN A 515 -18.02 25.67 8.66
CA ASN A 515 -18.36 26.21 10.00
C ASN A 515 -18.08 25.21 11.14
N ILE A 516 -17.11 24.33 10.97
CA ILE A 516 -16.68 23.40 12.01
C ILE A 516 -15.44 23.98 12.71
N PRO A 517 -15.48 24.27 14.02
CA PRO A 517 -14.33 24.80 14.75
C PRO A 517 -13.16 23.81 14.68
N CYS A 518 -12.00 24.30 14.26
CA CYS A 518 -10.80 23.50 14.05
C CYS A 518 -9.57 24.27 14.52
N GLY A 519 -8.86 23.70 15.49
CA GLY A 519 -7.60 24.26 16.02
C GLY A 519 -6.41 24.01 15.09
N ASN A 520 -5.20 24.10 15.65
CA ASN A 520 -3.98 23.82 14.89
C ASN A 520 -3.77 22.28 14.79
N LEU A 521 -3.92 21.73 13.60
CA LEU A 521 -3.80 20.28 13.32
C LEU A 521 -2.37 19.74 13.38
N SER A 522 -1.36 20.60 13.59
CA SER A 522 0.00 20.14 13.92
C SER A 522 0.07 19.46 15.30
N HIS A 523 -0.94 19.66 16.14
CA HIS A 523 -1.02 19.04 17.46
C HIS A 523 -1.95 17.80 17.44
N PRO A 524 -1.47 16.61 17.79
CA PRO A 524 -2.27 15.38 17.77
C PRO A 524 -3.57 15.46 18.56
N ALA A 525 -3.56 16.18 19.70
CA ALA A 525 -4.77 16.37 20.51
C ALA A 525 -5.87 17.17 19.78
N GLU A 526 -5.51 18.12 18.93
CA GLU A 526 -6.46 18.87 18.10
C GLU A 526 -7.04 17.98 17.00
N VAL A 527 -6.19 17.14 16.40
CA VAL A 527 -6.65 16.15 15.42
C VAL A 527 -7.65 15.19 16.05
N GLN A 528 -7.36 14.66 17.23
CA GLN A 528 -8.29 13.78 17.94
C GLN A 528 -9.61 14.48 18.27
N ARG A 529 -9.57 15.72 18.77
CA ARG A 529 -10.77 16.52 19.04
C ARG A 529 -11.61 16.75 17.79
N LEU A 530 -10.95 17.03 16.67
CA LEU A 530 -11.63 17.17 15.37
C LEU A 530 -12.27 15.86 14.95
N LEU A 531 -11.52 14.75 14.92
CA LEU A 531 -12.03 13.44 14.50
C LEU A 531 -13.22 13.00 15.37
N HIS A 532 -13.14 13.20 16.69
CA HIS A 532 -14.26 12.92 17.61
C HIS A 532 -15.50 13.77 17.29
N ARG A 533 -15.32 15.07 17.00
CA ARG A 533 -16.43 15.95 16.58
C ARG A 533 -17.03 15.50 15.25
N LEU A 534 -16.20 15.10 14.29
CA LEU A 534 -16.65 14.62 12.98
C LEU A 534 -17.50 13.34 13.09
N ASN A 535 -17.30 12.50 14.11
CA ASN A 535 -18.11 11.30 14.31
C ASN A 535 -19.61 11.61 14.51
N ALA A 536 -19.91 12.76 15.10
CA ALA A 536 -21.29 13.18 15.39
C ALA A 536 -21.96 13.96 14.25
N LEU A 537 -21.22 14.31 13.19
CA LEU A 537 -21.72 15.16 12.11
C LEU A 537 -22.07 14.35 10.85
N PRO A 538 -23.17 14.68 10.15
CA PRO A 538 -23.49 14.02 8.87
C PRO A 538 -22.40 14.16 7.81
N ILE A 539 -21.69 15.30 7.78
CA ILE A 539 -20.56 15.58 6.88
C ILE A 539 -19.25 14.89 7.31
N GLY A 540 -19.22 14.36 8.55
CA GLY A 540 -18.01 13.82 9.17
C GLY A 540 -17.27 12.78 8.33
N PRO A 541 -17.93 11.76 7.75
CA PRO A 541 -17.26 10.76 6.92
C PRO A 541 -16.52 11.38 5.72
N ALA A 542 -17.12 12.36 5.04
CA ALA A 542 -16.48 13.06 3.92
C ALA A 542 -15.22 13.83 4.35
N LEU A 543 -15.28 14.54 5.47
CA LEU A 543 -14.13 15.26 6.01
C LEU A 543 -13.04 14.32 6.54
N LYS A 544 -13.38 13.17 7.11
CA LYS A 544 -12.40 12.13 7.50
C LYS A 544 -11.63 11.60 6.28
N ILE A 545 -12.31 11.35 5.16
CA ILE A 545 -11.65 10.99 3.89
C ILE A 545 -10.70 12.10 3.44
N GLY A 546 -11.10 13.37 3.55
CA GLY A 546 -10.24 14.53 3.30
C GLY A 546 -8.98 14.54 4.17
N PHE A 547 -9.15 14.26 5.47
CA PHE A 547 -8.03 14.15 6.41
C PHE A 547 -7.05 13.04 6.01
N LEU A 548 -7.54 11.83 5.68
CA LEU A 548 -6.69 10.74 5.20
C LEU A 548 -5.82 11.14 4.01
N LYS A 549 -6.38 11.91 3.07
CA LYS A 549 -5.65 12.40 1.89
C LYS A 549 -4.52 13.38 2.25
N SER A 550 -4.61 14.05 3.42
CA SER A 550 -3.57 14.95 3.91
C SER A 550 -2.40 14.22 4.58
N LEU A 551 -2.60 12.96 5.00
CA LEU A 551 -1.58 12.16 5.66
C LEU A 551 -0.47 11.70 4.72
N MET A 552 0.71 11.45 5.28
CA MET A 552 1.79 10.76 4.58
C MET A 552 1.46 9.26 4.50
N ARG A 553 2.07 8.55 3.55
CA ARG A 553 1.97 7.09 3.49
C ARG A 553 3.00 6.45 4.42
N ALA A 554 2.59 5.42 5.12
CA ALA A 554 3.52 4.61 5.89
C ALA A 554 4.48 3.85 4.94
N ARG A 555 5.74 3.66 5.39
CA ARG A 555 6.80 2.97 4.62
C ARG A 555 7.73 2.21 5.56
N TYR A 556 8.62 1.43 5.02
CA TYR A 556 9.71 0.83 5.77
C TYR A 556 10.96 1.70 5.67
N ALA A 557 11.70 1.83 6.78
CA ALA A 557 12.95 2.57 6.85
C ALA A 557 13.88 1.96 7.92
N VAL A 558 15.16 2.25 7.82
CA VAL A 558 16.15 1.88 8.85
C VAL A 558 16.21 2.90 9.99
N GLU A 559 15.78 4.13 9.74
CA GLU A 559 15.64 5.20 10.73
C GLU A 559 14.30 5.05 11.48
N PRO A 560 14.30 5.04 12.82
CA PRO A 560 13.07 4.93 13.63
C PRO A 560 12.35 6.26 13.79
N LEU A 561 11.71 6.76 12.72
CA LEU A 561 11.04 8.07 12.68
C LEU A 561 9.67 8.08 13.42
N GLY A 562 9.24 6.94 13.96
CA GLY A 562 7.96 6.81 14.63
C GLY A 562 6.79 6.58 13.69
N HIS A 563 5.59 6.42 14.28
CA HIS A 563 4.35 6.17 13.53
C HIS A 563 3.25 7.15 13.98
N TYR A 564 3.06 8.21 13.20
CA TYR A 564 2.14 9.32 13.54
C TYR A 564 0.71 8.85 13.84
N GLY A 565 0.09 8.08 12.95
CA GLY A 565 -1.29 7.62 13.13
C GLY A 565 -1.52 6.76 14.38
N LEU A 566 -0.51 5.99 14.81
CA LEU A 566 -0.56 5.16 16.01
C LEU A 566 -0.04 5.88 17.28
N ALA A 567 0.45 7.11 17.15
CA ALA A 567 1.14 7.85 18.21
C ALA A 567 2.28 7.06 18.86
N LYS A 568 3.01 6.25 18.07
CA LYS A 568 4.11 5.41 18.55
C LYS A 568 5.44 6.03 18.15
N LYS A 569 6.32 6.27 19.14
CA LYS A 569 7.69 6.76 18.88
C LYS A 569 8.59 5.67 18.32
N LYS A 570 8.28 4.41 18.61
CA LYS A 570 9.05 3.21 18.22
C LYS A 570 8.07 2.19 17.70
N TYR A 571 8.18 1.83 16.42
CA TYR A 571 7.26 0.89 15.83
C TYR A 571 7.92 0.11 14.69
N THR A 572 7.69 -1.18 14.65
CA THR A 572 8.09 -2.06 13.56
C THR A 572 7.00 -3.10 13.29
N HIS A 573 7.13 -3.85 12.22
CA HIS A 573 6.31 -5.01 11.97
C HIS A 573 7.06 -6.27 12.39
N PHE A 574 6.42 -7.12 13.19
CA PHE A 574 6.98 -8.35 13.73
C PHE A 574 5.99 -9.51 13.65
N THR A 575 4.69 -9.22 13.56
CA THR A 575 3.60 -10.15 13.86
C THR A 575 3.07 -10.94 12.68
N SER A 576 3.61 -10.78 11.45
CA SER A 576 3.12 -11.52 10.27
C SER A 576 4.25 -11.92 9.31
N PRO A 577 5.20 -12.77 9.73
CA PRO A 577 6.36 -13.15 8.92
C PRO A 577 6.03 -14.12 7.77
N ILE A 578 4.87 -14.79 7.78
CA ILE A 578 4.43 -15.65 6.67
C ILE A 578 4.14 -14.81 5.43
N ARG A 579 3.61 -13.61 5.61
CA ARG A 579 3.12 -12.75 4.52
C ARG A 579 3.84 -11.42 4.36
N ARG A 580 4.81 -11.06 5.23
CA ARG A 580 5.60 -9.83 5.12
C ARG A 580 7.09 -10.11 5.35
N TYR A 581 7.91 -9.81 4.36
CA TYR A 581 9.35 -9.98 4.45
C TYR A 581 10.00 -9.05 5.50
N ALA A 582 9.40 -7.89 5.76
CA ALA A 582 9.83 -6.99 6.83
C ALA A 582 9.88 -7.68 8.19
N ASP A 583 8.84 -8.45 8.53
CA ASP A 583 8.72 -9.17 9.79
C ASP A 583 9.80 -10.27 9.91
N LEU A 584 10.07 -10.96 8.81
CA LEU A 584 11.14 -11.98 8.75
C LEU A 584 12.51 -11.35 9.05
N ILE A 585 12.80 -10.18 8.48
CA ILE A 585 14.04 -9.42 8.77
C ILE A 585 14.10 -9.04 10.26
N VAL A 586 12.99 -8.56 10.81
CA VAL A 586 12.90 -8.16 12.22
C VAL A 586 13.07 -9.35 13.16
N HIS A 587 12.52 -10.54 12.84
CA HIS A 587 12.77 -11.78 13.55
C HIS A 587 14.26 -12.10 13.61
N ARG A 588 14.94 -12.02 12.47
CA ARG A 588 16.39 -12.26 12.38
C ARG A 588 17.19 -11.23 13.19
N ALA A 589 16.87 -9.94 13.06
CA ALA A 589 17.53 -8.88 13.81
C ALA A 589 17.41 -9.07 15.34
N LEU A 590 16.24 -9.54 15.81
CA LEU A 590 16.00 -9.72 17.24
C LEU A 590 16.70 -10.96 17.82
N PHE A 591 16.69 -12.07 17.10
CA PHE A 591 17.08 -13.39 17.65
C PHE A 591 18.40 -13.94 17.11
N ASP A 592 18.84 -13.52 15.92
CA ASP A 592 20.07 -14.04 15.32
C ASP A 592 21.30 -13.22 15.78
N LYS A 593 22.45 -13.86 15.77
CA LYS A 593 23.74 -13.24 16.14
C LYS A 593 24.37 -12.46 14.99
N THR A 594 24.05 -12.79 13.74
CA THR A 594 24.55 -12.13 12.52
C THR A 594 23.69 -10.94 12.18
N ALA A 595 24.24 -9.75 12.27
CA ALA A 595 23.55 -8.51 11.89
C ALA A 595 23.79 -8.21 10.41
N ALA A 596 22.72 -7.92 9.68
CA ALA A 596 22.83 -7.31 8.35
C ALA A 596 23.38 -5.88 8.46
N THR A 597 24.06 -5.40 7.41
CA THR A 597 24.57 -4.03 7.39
C THR A 597 23.43 -3.03 7.17
N ASN A 598 23.56 -1.81 7.70
CA ASN A 598 22.56 -0.75 7.51
C ASN A 598 22.33 -0.45 6.02
N SER A 599 23.36 -0.53 5.17
CA SER A 599 23.21 -0.29 3.72
C SER A 599 22.33 -1.34 3.05
N ALA A 600 22.54 -2.63 3.34
CA ALA A 600 21.73 -3.71 2.79
C ALA A 600 20.28 -3.65 3.29
N LEU A 601 20.08 -3.27 4.57
CA LEU A 601 18.76 -3.10 5.13
C LEU A 601 18.03 -1.90 4.53
N LYS A 602 18.73 -0.79 4.22
CA LYS A 602 18.13 0.38 3.56
C LYS A 602 17.60 0.01 2.18
N GLU A 603 18.42 -0.64 1.35
CA GLU A 603 18.00 -1.12 0.02
C GLU A 603 16.79 -2.06 0.13
N THR A 604 16.80 -2.97 1.10
CA THR A 604 15.69 -3.90 1.31
C THR A 604 14.43 -3.17 1.80
N ALA A 605 14.53 -2.19 2.71
CA ALA A 605 13.40 -1.40 3.19
C ALA A 605 12.74 -0.58 2.05
N GLU A 606 13.53 -0.01 1.16
CA GLU A 606 13.05 0.67 -0.04
C GLU A 606 12.32 -0.31 -0.96
N HIS A 607 12.92 -1.47 -1.24
CA HIS A 607 12.33 -2.51 -2.08
C HIS A 607 10.98 -3.00 -1.54
N ILE A 608 10.91 -3.41 -0.26
CA ILE A 608 9.66 -3.92 0.33
C ILE A 608 8.58 -2.84 0.48
N SER A 609 8.96 -1.57 0.56
CA SER A 609 7.99 -0.46 0.50
C SER A 609 7.40 -0.29 -0.91
N VAL A 610 8.17 -0.60 -1.96
CA VAL A 610 7.68 -0.59 -3.34
C VAL A 610 6.77 -1.79 -3.60
N THR A 611 7.17 -3.01 -3.18
CA THR A 611 6.34 -4.21 -3.38
C THR A 611 5.02 -4.12 -2.62
N GLU A 612 5.01 -3.56 -1.41
CA GLU A 612 3.78 -3.32 -0.64
C GLU A 612 2.81 -2.38 -1.40
N ARG A 613 3.31 -1.27 -1.95
CA ARG A 613 2.48 -0.36 -2.76
C ARG A 613 1.95 -1.03 -4.02
N ASN A 614 2.81 -1.80 -4.70
CA ASN A 614 2.44 -2.55 -5.88
C ASN A 614 1.31 -3.55 -5.59
N SER A 615 1.42 -4.28 -4.48
CA SER A 615 0.39 -5.20 -4.01
C SER A 615 -0.92 -4.50 -3.67
N ALA A 616 -0.88 -3.36 -2.95
CA ALA A 616 -2.07 -2.59 -2.60
C ALA A 616 -2.76 -2.00 -3.86
N ASP A 617 -1.99 -1.56 -4.84
CA ASP A 617 -2.53 -1.08 -6.12
C ASP A 617 -3.15 -2.23 -6.93
N ALA A 618 -2.51 -3.42 -6.97
CA ALA A 618 -3.04 -4.61 -7.63
C ALA A 618 -4.34 -5.10 -6.97
N GLU A 619 -4.39 -5.15 -5.65
CA GLU A 619 -5.59 -5.49 -4.88
C GLU A 619 -6.76 -4.58 -5.24
N ARG A 620 -6.52 -3.25 -5.22
CA ARG A 620 -7.54 -2.27 -5.58
C ARG A 620 -8.02 -2.44 -7.03
N ASP A 621 -7.07 -2.54 -7.97
CA ASP A 621 -7.41 -2.69 -9.39
C ASP A 621 -8.18 -3.99 -9.68
N SER A 622 -7.86 -5.09 -8.97
CA SER A 622 -8.59 -6.36 -9.09
C SER A 622 -10.05 -6.22 -8.62
N LYS A 623 -10.29 -5.49 -7.53
CA LYS A 623 -11.63 -5.17 -7.03
C LYS A 623 -12.38 -4.25 -8.00
N ASP A 624 -11.73 -3.20 -8.50
CA ASP A 624 -12.31 -2.23 -9.42
C ASP A 624 -12.76 -2.92 -10.73
N LEU A 625 -11.96 -3.83 -11.29
CA LEU A 625 -12.32 -4.55 -12.51
C LEU A 625 -13.60 -5.39 -12.34
N LYS A 626 -13.72 -6.13 -11.23
CA LYS A 626 -14.94 -6.90 -10.94
C LYS A 626 -16.14 -5.99 -10.72
N LEU A 627 -15.96 -4.86 -10.03
CA LEU A 627 -17.01 -3.85 -9.84
C LEU A 627 -17.45 -3.23 -11.17
N PHE A 628 -16.52 -2.91 -12.07
CA PHE A 628 -16.86 -2.37 -13.39
C PHE A 628 -17.65 -3.38 -14.22
N ALA A 629 -17.25 -4.65 -14.21
CA ALA A 629 -18.00 -5.72 -14.89
C ALA A 629 -19.42 -5.85 -14.31
N PHE A 630 -19.56 -5.83 -13.00
CA PHE A 630 -20.84 -5.87 -12.30
C PHE A 630 -21.75 -4.68 -12.66
N LEU A 631 -21.21 -3.46 -12.62
CA LEU A 631 -21.98 -2.26 -12.96
C LEU A 631 -22.33 -2.19 -14.45
N LYS A 632 -21.47 -2.69 -15.36
CA LYS A 632 -21.80 -2.83 -16.78
C LYS A 632 -22.95 -3.80 -17.00
N ALA A 633 -22.98 -4.91 -16.29
CA ALA A 633 -24.07 -5.87 -16.36
C ALA A 633 -25.40 -5.25 -15.87
N GLN A 634 -25.38 -4.43 -14.82
CA GLN A 634 -26.54 -3.67 -14.37
C GLN A 634 -27.04 -2.69 -15.44
N LEU A 635 -26.14 -1.97 -16.11
CA LEU A 635 -26.52 -1.08 -17.22
C LEU A 635 -27.17 -1.83 -18.38
N ALA A 636 -26.59 -3.00 -18.73
CA ALA A 636 -27.11 -3.84 -19.81
C ALA A 636 -28.49 -4.43 -19.50
N SER A 637 -28.80 -4.69 -18.21
CA SER A 637 -30.13 -5.16 -17.78
C SER A 637 -31.23 -4.10 -17.89
N GLY A 638 -30.86 -2.82 -18.08
CA GLY A 638 -31.79 -1.69 -18.10
C GLY A 638 -32.39 -1.32 -16.74
N GLN A 639 -32.04 -2.03 -15.67
CA GLN A 639 -32.55 -1.82 -14.31
C GLN A 639 -31.38 -1.65 -13.32
N PRO A 640 -30.64 -0.53 -13.38
CA PRO A 640 -29.54 -0.31 -12.46
C PRO A 640 -30.05 -0.17 -11.02
N GLU A 641 -29.36 -0.79 -10.08
CA GLU A 641 -29.66 -0.73 -8.65
C GLU A 641 -29.48 0.68 -8.09
N ARG A 642 -30.17 0.95 -6.99
CA ARG A 642 -30.10 2.21 -6.25
C ARG A 642 -29.14 2.07 -5.07
N TYR A 643 -28.20 3.01 -4.96
CA TYR A 643 -27.20 3.02 -3.92
C TYR A 643 -27.28 4.29 -3.09
N PRO A 644 -27.26 4.19 -1.75
CA PRO A 644 -27.03 5.36 -0.89
C PRO A 644 -25.62 5.87 -1.11
N ALA A 645 -25.49 7.17 -1.28
CA ALA A 645 -24.24 7.85 -1.57
C ALA A 645 -24.06 9.11 -0.73
N LEU A 646 -22.79 9.50 -0.52
CA LEU A 646 -22.38 10.68 0.22
C LEU A 646 -21.58 11.60 -0.70
N VAL A 647 -21.93 12.89 -0.77
CA VAL A 647 -21.15 13.88 -1.53
C VAL A 647 -19.82 14.13 -0.83
N THR A 648 -18.71 13.88 -1.55
CA THR A 648 -17.33 13.99 -1.02
C THR A 648 -16.50 15.11 -1.63
N ASP A 649 -16.96 15.70 -2.75
CA ASP A 649 -16.36 16.88 -3.38
C ASP A 649 -17.35 17.53 -4.33
N VAL A 650 -17.28 18.86 -4.47
CA VAL A 650 -18.18 19.63 -5.34
C VAL A 650 -17.35 20.47 -6.30
N ARG A 651 -17.69 20.44 -7.60
CA ARG A 651 -17.00 21.13 -8.67
C ARG A 651 -17.99 21.84 -9.59
N ASN A 652 -17.50 22.72 -10.45
CA ASN A 652 -18.33 23.45 -11.41
C ASN A 652 -18.99 22.56 -12.49
N PHE A 653 -18.48 21.36 -12.74
CA PHE A 653 -18.97 20.39 -13.74
C PHE A 653 -19.81 19.25 -13.14
N GLY A 654 -19.88 19.15 -11.80
CA GLY A 654 -20.58 18.08 -11.10
C GLY A 654 -20.09 17.92 -9.68
N PHE A 655 -20.44 16.80 -9.06
CA PHE A 655 -19.99 16.48 -7.71
C PHE A 655 -19.59 15.01 -7.61
N PHE A 656 -18.60 14.75 -6.78
CA PHE A 656 -18.15 13.38 -6.51
C PHE A 656 -18.95 12.82 -5.34
N VAL A 657 -19.30 11.57 -5.47
CA VAL A 657 -20.00 10.81 -4.43
C VAL A 657 -19.18 9.59 -4.03
N ASP A 658 -19.15 9.29 -2.74
CA ASP A 658 -18.74 7.99 -2.23
C ASP A 658 -19.96 7.09 -2.08
N VAL A 659 -19.85 5.86 -2.59
CA VAL A 659 -20.92 4.85 -2.56
C VAL A 659 -20.47 3.70 -1.68
N PRO A 660 -20.72 3.74 -0.35
CA PRO A 660 -20.20 2.75 0.59
C PRO A 660 -20.65 1.32 0.32
N GLY A 661 -21.80 1.15 -0.36
CA GLY A 661 -22.30 -0.17 -0.76
C GLY A 661 -21.48 -0.83 -1.87
N LEU A 662 -20.69 -0.04 -2.61
CA LEU A 662 -19.81 -0.50 -3.69
C LEU A 662 -18.32 -0.33 -3.32
N ALA A 663 -18.01 0.29 -2.16
CA ALA A 663 -16.66 0.71 -1.77
C ALA A 663 -15.93 1.50 -2.86
N MET A 664 -16.66 2.35 -3.59
CA MET A 664 -16.10 3.14 -4.66
C MET A 664 -16.67 4.56 -4.69
N SER A 665 -15.92 5.45 -5.30
CA SER A 665 -16.37 6.81 -5.56
C SER A 665 -16.57 7.03 -7.06
N GLY A 666 -17.47 7.93 -7.41
CA GLY A 666 -17.71 8.30 -8.81
C GLY A 666 -18.23 9.72 -8.96
N LEU A 667 -18.31 10.18 -10.19
CA LEU A 667 -18.80 11.50 -10.55
C LEU A 667 -20.31 11.45 -10.81
N VAL A 668 -21.05 12.44 -10.32
CA VAL A 668 -22.37 12.79 -10.81
C VAL A 668 -22.22 14.06 -11.65
N PRO A 669 -22.17 13.94 -12.99
CA PRO A 669 -22.07 15.10 -13.88
C PRO A 669 -23.33 15.96 -13.79
N LEU A 670 -23.21 17.30 -13.84
CA LEU A 670 -24.39 18.19 -13.84
C LEU A 670 -25.34 17.91 -15.01
N SER A 671 -24.83 17.41 -16.12
CA SER A 671 -25.66 17.02 -17.29
C SER A 671 -26.64 15.87 -17.00
N THR A 672 -26.44 15.13 -15.91
CA THR A 672 -27.31 14.02 -15.45
C THR A 672 -28.31 14.46 -14.38
N VAL A 673 -28.25 15.71 -13.92
CA VAL A 673 -29.11 16.26 -12.87
C VAL A 673 -30.22 17.05 -13.55
N GLU A 674 -31.38 16.42 -13.71
CA GLU A 674 -32.48 16.92 -14.56
C GLU A 674 -33.50 17.84 -13.82
N ASP A 675 -33.36 17.94 -12.48
CA ASP A 675 -34.35 18.66 -11.64
C ASP A 675 -34.21 20.18 -11.72
N ASP A 676 -33.00 20.71 -11.99
CA ASP A 676 -32.73 22.16 -12.09
C ASP A 676 -31.41 22.45 -12.83
N PHE A 677 -31.20 23.73 -13.11
CA PHE A 677 -29.92 24.24 -13.60
C PHE A 677 -29.06 24.73 -12.43
N TYR A 678 -27.92 24.03 -12.18
CA TYR A 678 -27.08 24.31 -11.04
C TYR A 678 -25.95 25.26 -11.41
N VAL A 679 -25.66 26.22 -10.51
CA VAL A 679 -24.53 27.16 -10.60
C VAL A 679 -23.61 26.91 -9.43
N PHE A 680 -22.30 26.86 -9.70
CA PHE A 680 -21.29 26.66 -8.69
C PHE A 680 -21.00 27.96 -7.93
N ASP A 681 -21.19 27.93 -6.61
CA ASP A 681 -20.81 29.00 -5.67
C ASP A 681 -19.39 28.74 -5.16
N VAL A 682 -18.44 29.49 -5.71
CA VAL A 682 -17.00 29.35 -5.37
C VAL A 682 -16.72 29.66 -3.90
N ALA A 683 -17.43 30.65 -3.33
CA ALA A 683 -17.20 31.10 -1.96
C ALA A 683 -17.61 30.05 -0.91
N ARG A 684 -18.65 29.28 -1.22
CA ARG A 684 -19.23 28.27 -0.33
C ARG A 684 -18.94 26.83 -0.76
N ASN A 685 -18.26 26.65 -1.89
CA ASN A 685 -17.92 25.36 -2.49
C ASN A 685 -19.17 24.43 -2.60
N ASN A 686 -20.27 24.98 -3.16
CA ASN A 686 -21.51 24.23 -3.34
C ASN A 686 -22.17 24.53 -4.71
N LEU A 687 -23.17 23.73 -5.07
CA LEU A 687 -23.97 23.90 -6.26
C LEU A 687 -25.36 24.39 -5.85
N VAL A 688 -25.84 25.48 -6.45
CA VAL A 688 -27.16 26.08 -6.15
C VAL A 688 -28.05 26.02 -7.40
N GLY A 689 -29.21 25.38 -7.26
CA GLY A 689 -30.24 25.33 -8.31
C GLY A 689 -30.83 26.70 -8.55
N ARG A 690 -30.95 27.11 -9.81
CA ARG A 690 -31.50 28.43 -10.19
C ARG A 690 -32.99 28.58 -9.85
N ARG A 691 -33.78 27.56 -10.14
CA ARG A 691 -35.23 27.56 -9.97
C ARG A 691 -35.66 27.09 -8.58
N THR A 692 -35.17 25.90 -8.18
CA THR A 692 -35.57 25.21 -6.94
C THR A 692 -34.89 25.76 -5.70
N ARG A 693 -33.78 26.48 -5.87
CA ARG A 693 -32.88 26.91 -4.78
C ARG A 693 -32.32 25.73 -3.98
N ARG A 694 -32.44 24.52 -4.49
CA ARG A 694 -31.81 23.34 -3.89
C ARG A 694 -30.29 23.53 -3.88
N VAL A 695 -29.67 23.23 -2.73
CA VAL A 695 -28.23 23.31 -2.59
C VAL A 695 -27.69 21.90 -2.53
N ILE A 696 -26.63 21.60 -3.30
CA ILE A 696 -25.83 20.37 -3.21
C ILE A 696 -24.47 20.75 -2.64
N ARG A 697 -24.11 20.17 -1.54
CA ARG A 697 -22.89 20.48 -0.78
C ARG A 697 -22.20 19.23 -0.28
N LEU A 698 -20.97 19.39 0.13
CA LEU A 698 -20.18 18.35 0.79
C LEU A 698 -20.97 17.72 1.96
N GLY A 699 -21.01 16.40 2.04
CA GLY A 699 -21.69 15.66 3.10
C GLY A 699 -23.18 15.38 2.87
N ASP A 700 -23.77 15.88 1.79
CA ASP A 700 -25.17 15.57 1.47
C ASP A 700 -25.31 14.08 1.16
N LYS A 701 -26.35 13.46 1.74
CA LYS A 701 -26.74 12.07 1.47
C LYS A 701 -27.74 12.05 0.33
N MET A 702 -27.53 11.18 -0.61
CA MET A 702 -28.42 11.02 -1.75
C MET A 702 -28.46 9.57 -2.24
N THR A 703 -29.43 9.26 -3.08
CA THR A 703 -29.50 7.95 -3.73
C THR A 703 -29.09 8.11 -5.19
N VAL A 704 -28.15 7.27 -5.62
CA VAL A 704 -27.61 7.29 -6.97
C VAL A 704 -27.80 5.96 -7.68
N GLN A 705 -27.76 5.99 -9.00
CA GLN A 705 -27.71 4.82 -9.88
C GLN A 705 -26.53 4.97 -10.84
N VAL A 706 -25.94 3.86 -11.27
CA VAL A 706 -24.91 3.89 -12.29
C VAL A 706 -25.49 4.47 -13.60
N ALA A 707 -24.73 5.40 -14.21
CA ALA A 707 -25.09 6.03 -15.48
C ALA A 707 -24.15 5.62 -16.61
N LYS A 708 -22.85 5.52 -16.31
CA LYS A 708 -21.80 5.15 -17.27
C LYS A 708 -20.63 4.47 -16.55
N VAL A 709 -20.06 3.46 -17.15
CA VAL A 709 -18.82 2.83 -16.72
C VAL A 709 -17.78 2.98 -17.81
N ASP A 710 -16.71 3.71 -17.52
CA ASP A 710 -15.55 3.85 -18.39
C ASP A 710 -14.39 3.03 -17.81
N SER A 711 -14.28 1.79 -18.27
CA SER A 711 -13.23 0.87 -17.79
C SER A 711 -11.83 1.33 -18.19
N PHE A 712 -11.72 2.13 -19.28
CA PHE A 712 -10.46 2.67 -19.77
C PHE A 712 -9.92 3.74 -18.84
N LYS A 713 -10.78 4.71 -18.49
CA LYS A 713 -10.45 5.77 -17.55
C LYS A 713 -10.54 5.32 -16.10
N LYS A 714 -10.97 4.08 -15.85
CA LYS A 714 -11.28 3.56 -14.52
C LYS A 714 -12.20 4.51 -13.74
N GLN A 715 -13.31 4.94 -14.39
CA GLN A 715 -14.25 5.92 -13.87
C GLN A 715 -15.68 5.40 -13.98
N VAL A 716 -16.48 5.73 -12.97
CA VAL A 716 -17.91 5.47 -12.96
C VAL A 716 -18.63 6.82 -12.82
N ASP A 717 -19.54 7.07 -13.75
CA ASP A 717 -20.47 8.19 -13.61
C ASP A 717 -21.79 7.65 -13.04
N PHE A 718 -22.29 8.36 -12.06
CA PHE A 718 -23.59 8.10 -11.46
C PHE A 718 -24.61 9.17 -11.90
N ARG A 719 -25.88 8.88 -11.73
CA ARG A 719 -26.98 9.85 -11.82
C ARG A 719 -27.81 9.77 -10.55
N LEU A 720 -28.52 10.84 -10.24
CA LEU A 720 -29.50 10.83 -9.16
C LEU A 720 -30.61 9.81 -9.47
N ALA A 721 -30.93 8.96 -8.50
CA ALA A 721 -32.07 8.06 -8.62
C ALA A 721 -33.37 8.91 -8.56
N VAL A 722 -34.19 8.82 -9.58
CA VAL A 722 -35.50 9.45 -9.55
C VAL A 722 -36.38 8.74 -8.53
N GLU A 723 -36.83 9.44 -7.49
CA GLU A 723 -37.83 8.86 -6.61
C GLU A 723 -39.09 8.55 -7.46
N PRO A 724 -39.67 7.35 -7.33
CA PRO A 724 -40.97 7.12 -7.97
C PRO A 724 -41.90 8.16 -7.39
N LYS A 725 -42.48 9.03 -8.25
CA LYS A 725 -43.58 9.91 -7.85
C LYS A 725 -44.57 9.02 -7.13
N ALA A 726 -44.82 9.27 -5.86
CA ALA A 726 -45.84 8.57 -5.09
C ALA A 726 -47.10 8.58 -5.95
N ALA A 727 -47.55 7.37 -6.35
CA ALA A 727 -48.76 7.22 -7.15
C ALA A 727 -49.84 8.01 -6.45
N GLY A 728 -50.42 8.95 -7.17
CA GLY A 728 -51.22 10.06 -6.70
C GLY A 728 -52.11 9.68 -5.54
N ALA A 729 -52.01 10.43 -4.45
CA ALA A 729 -53.07 10.51 -3.48
C ALA A 729 -54.34 10.87 -4.26
N GLN A 730 -55.23 9.91 -4.41
CA GLN A 730 -56.55 10.14 -4.98
C GLN A 730 -57.16 11.30 -4.21
N ARG A 731 -57.43 12.41 -4.89
CA ARG A 731 -58.21 13.50 -4.33
C ARG A 731 -59.52 12.90 -3.84
N PRO A 732 -59.93 13.16 -2.60
CA PRO A 732 -61.25 12.71 -2.12
C PRO A 732 -62.32 13.31 -3.05
N PRO A 733 -63.40 12.52 -3.38
CA PRO A 733 -64.41 12.98 -4.28
C PRO A 733 -65.07 14.24 -3.73
N GLN A 734 -65.12 15.31 -4.54
CA GLN A 734 -65.88 16.52 -4.24
C GLN A 734 -67.32 16.14 -4.04
N ARG A 735 -67.86 16.35 -2.79
CA ARG A 735 -69.31 16.27 -2.52
C ARG A 735 -70.02 17.28 -3.41
N GLN A 736 -70.86 16.77 -4.32
CA GLN A 736 -71.83 17.56 -5.06
C GLN A 736 -72.78 18.19 -4.05
N GLY A 737 -72.74 19.52 -3.95
CA GLY A 737 -73.67 20.29 -3.17
C GLY A 737 -75.07 20.27 -3.84
N SER A 738 -76.05 19.70 -3.14
CA SER A 738 -77.44 19.72 -3.51
C SER A 738 -77.96 21.15 -3.49
N SER A 739 -78.38 21.65 -4.64
CA SER A 739 -79.11 22.89 -4.80
C SER A 739 -80.48 22.83 -4.11
N ARG A 740 -80.59 23.49 -2.98
CA ARG A 740 -81.94 23.82 -2.46
C ARG A 740 -82.47 25.10 -3.06
N ARG A 741 -83.49 25.00 -3.88
CA ARG A 741 -84.41 26.10 -4.33
C ARG A 741 -85.02 26.74 -3.08
N SER A 742 -84.82 28.03 -2.89
CA SER A 742 -85.67 28.86 -2.02
C SER A 742 -86.71 29.57 -2.85
N THR A 743 -87.92 29.21 -2.68
CA THR A 743 -89.11 29.89 -3.14
C THR A 743 -89.30 31.21 -2.38
N GLN A 744 -89.63 32.28 -3.15
CA GLN A 744 -90.12 33.56 -2.65
C GLN A 744 -91.34 33.46 -1.82
N ARG A 745 -91.45 34.30 -0.78
CA ARG A 745 -92.72 35.04 -0.47
C ARG A 745 -92.42 36.38 0.20
N ARG A 746 -92.96 37.37 -0.44
CA ARG A 746 -93.34 38.73 -0.03
C ARG A 746 -93.61 38.97 1.45
N ARG A 747 -93.10 39.98 2.09
CA ARG A 747 -93.69 41.32 2.39
C ARG A 747 -92.57 42.23 2.88
#